data_708408a4048e7e8328294cb45f8d1b41
#
_entry.id   708408a4048e7e8328294cb45f8d1b41
#
_cell.length_a   1.000
_cell.length_b   1.000
_cell.length_c   1.000
_cell.angle_alpha   90.00
_cell.angle_beta   90.00
_cell.angle_gamma   90.00
#
_symmetry.space_group_name_H-M   'P 1'
#
loop_
_entity.id
_entity.type
_entity.pdbx_description
1 polymer ?
#
loop_
_entity_poly.entity_id
_entity_poly.type
_entity_poly.pdbx_seq_one_letter_code
_entity_poly.pdbx_strand_id
1 'polypeptide(L)'
;MTAQVEAPAPGVFVNEQSTIAWEGFAPGPWQDSIDVRGFVLANYTPYEGDAAFLAGPTDKTLRVWDTLEKNYLSVERKNRVYDVDTHTPAEIDAFPAGYISEDDNVIVGLQTDVPLKRAMMPNGGWRMVETAIREAGKEPDENIKKIFTEYRKTHNDAVFDIYTPRIRAARSSHIITGLPDAYGRGRIIGDYRRVALYGVDNLIADKERAKHAVGDQGFSEHWARFREEHSEQIKALKRLKKMAALYGFDISGPARTAAEAVQWTYFAYLASVKSQDGAAMSIGRLSGFLDVYFERDLAAGLITETDAQEMIDALVIKLRIVRFLRTIDYDQIFSGDPYWATWSDGGFADDGRTLVTKTSFRLLQTLRNLGPAPEPNITIFWDEHLPTGYKEFCSAISIETSSIQYESDPQIREQWGDDVAIACCVSPMKIGKQMQFFGARVNAAKALLYALNGGRDEMTGKLIVEGYEPIKGDGPLDFDEVWLKYEEMLDWVIATYVEALNIIHYSHDKYAYESIEMALHDSDIIRAMGCGIAGLSIVADSLSAIKYATVTPVRDDTGLIVDYITEGDFPAYGNDDDRADDIAATIVHTVMEKIKAIPLYRDAIPTQSVLTITSNVVYGKATGNFPSGHRAGTPFSPGANPENGMDTHGMVASMLSVGKLDYEDALDGISLTNTITPTALGRTKEEQVTNLVGILDAGFIPEED
;
A
#
# COMPACT_ATOMS: atom_id res chain seq x y z
N MET A 1 -34.22 -3.44 0.17
CA MET A 1 -33.77 -4.61 0.96
C MET A 1 -33.48 -5.71 -0.04
N THR A 2 -32.27 -5.81 -0.53
CA THR A 2 -31.77 -6.96 -1.29
C THR A 2 -31.41 -8.01 -0.28
N ALA A 3 -32.10 -9.16 -0.33
CA ALA A 3 -31.76 -10.31 0.50
C ALA A 3 -30.30 -10.68 0.22
N GLN A 4 -29.43 -10.49 1.19
CA GLN A 4 -28.10 -11.09 1.19
C GLN A 4 -28.33 -12.61 1.21
N VAL A 5 -27.98 -13.27 0.14
CA VAL A 5 -27.88 -14.72 0.13
C VAL A 5 -26.55 -15.06 0.78
N GLU A 6 -26.59 -15.64 1.97
CA GLU A 6 -25.40 -16.20 2.57
C GLU A 6 -24.80 -17.20 1.59
N ALA A 7 -23.56 -16.94 1.18
CA ALA A 7 -22.79 -17.94 0.45
C ALA A 7 -22.67 -19.20 1.33
N PRO A 8 -22.77 -20.42 0.75
CA PRO A 8 -22.58 -21.63 1.54
C PRO A 8 -21.20 -21.58 2.20
N ALA A 9 -21.14 -22.09 3.44
CA ALA A 9 -19.89 -22.14 4.18
C ALA A 9 -18.78 -22.76 3.31
N PRO A 10 -17.61 -22.10 3.19
CA PRO A 10 -16.51 -22.61 2.41
C PRO A 10 -16.06 -23.96 2.99
N GLY A 11 -16.11 -25.00 2.20
CA GLY A 11 -15.70 -26.35 2.61
C GLY A 11 -14.35 -26.72 1.99
N VAL A 12 -13.43 -27.23 2.77
CA VAL A 12 -12.16 -27.79 2.30
C VAL A 12 -12.35 -29.28 2.00
N PHE A 13 -11.87 -29.74 0.85
CA PHE A 13 -11.85 -31.16 0.56
C PHE A 13 -10.61 -31.80 1.19
N VAL A 14 -10.83 -32.49 2.30
CA VAL A 14 -9.77 -33.30 2.92
C VAL A 14 -9.61 -34.58 2.09
N ASN A 15 -8.44 -34.77 1.51
CA ASN A 15 -8.03 -35.96 0.79
C ASN A 15 -6.75 -36.54 1.40
N GLU A 16 -6.25 -37.63 0.86
CA GLU A 16 -5.04 -38.30 1.36
C GLU A 16 -3.83 -37.35 1.34
N GLN A 17 -3.72 -36.48 0.34
CA GLN A 17 -2.63 -35.47 0.24
C GLN A 17 -2.72 -34.43 1.36
N SER A 18 -3.93 -33.93 1.64
CA SER A 18 -4.17 -32.99 2.75
C SER A 18 -3.84 -33.63 4.09
N THR A 19 -4.25 -34.87 4.32
CA THR A 19 -3.97 -35.60 5.56
C THR A 19 -2.48 -35.76 5.81
N ILE A 20 -1.70 -36.09 4.78
CA ILE A 20 -0.23 -36.21 4.87
C ILE A 20 0.41 -34.84 5.09
N ALA A 21 -0.01 -33.81 4.37
CA ALA A 21 0.57 -32.48 4.45
C ALA A 21 0.35 -31.80 5.82
N TRP A 22 -0.78 -32.11 6.46
CA TRP A 22 -1.15 -31.55 7.75
C TRP A 22 -0.72 -32.37 8.96
N GLU A 23 0.02 -33.44 8.74
CA GLU A 23 0.57 -34.26 9.83
C GLU A 23 1.47 -33.39 10.72
N GLY A 24 1.30 -33.53 12.03
CA GLY A 24 2.03 -32.75 13.03
C GLY A 24 1.41 -31.40 13.39
N PHE A 25 0.37 -30.95 12.69
CA PHE A 25 -0.38 -29.75 13.05
C PHE A 25 -1.56 -30.07 13.97
N ALA A 26 -1.88 -29.14 14.89
CA ALA A 26 -3.06 -29.22 15.72
C ALA A 26 -4.32 -29.11 14.84
N PRO A 27 -5.30 -30.02 15.00
CA PRO A 27 -6.53 -29.96 14.24
C PRO A 27 -7.39 -28.75 14.64
N GLY A 28 -8.28 -28.35 13.74
CA GLY A 28 -9.19 -27.23 14.01
C GLY A 28 -10.16 -26.97 12.88
N PRO A 29 -11.07 -26.00 13.01
CA PRO A 29 -12.05 -25.63 11.99
C PRO A 29 -11.43 -25.27 10.63
N TRP A 30 -10.16 -24.85 10.62
CA TRP A 30 -9.39 -24.58 9.42
C TRP A 30 -9.24 -25.78 8.47
N GLN A 31 -9.46 -27.00 8.96
CA GLN A 31 -9.44 -28.20 8.13
C GLN A 31 -10.74 -28.38 7.33
N ASP A 32 -11.84 -27.79 7.78
CA ASP A 32 -13.15 -27.90 7.17
C ASP A 32 -13.52 -26.71 6.29
N SER A 33 -12.86 -25.55 6.51
CA SER A 33 -13.09 -24.31 5.78
C SER A 33 -11.78 -23.59 5.52
N ILE A 34 -11.76 -22.68 4.53
CA ILE A 34 -10.58 -21.83 4.27
C ILE A 34 -10.45 -20.80 5.40
N ASP A 35 -9.58 -21.08 6.37
CA ASP A 35 -9.33 -20.27 7.55
C ASP A 35 -7.84 -20.30 7.94
N VAL A 36 -7.03 -19.50 7.24
CA VAL A 36 -5.59 -19.43 7.52
C VAL A 36 -5.31 -18.81 8.88
N ARG A 37 -6.13 -17.83 9.32
CA ARG A 37 -6.00 -17.26 10.67
C ARG A 37 -6.20 -18.33 11.75
N GLY A 38 -7.25 -19.13 11.64
CA GLY A 38 -7.50 -20.23 12.57
C GLY A 38 -6.39 -21.26 12.60
N PHE A 39 -5.78 -21.57 11.44
CA PHE A 39 -4.59 -22.43 11.37
C PHE A 39 -3.41 -21.83 12.13
N VAL A 40 -3.09 -20.55 11.89
CA VAL A 40 -1.97 -19.87 12.57
C VAL A 40 -2.22 -19.87 14.08
N LEU A 41 -3.37 -19.41 14.55
CA LEU A 41 -3.67 -19.30 15.98
C LEU A 41 -3.67 -20.65 16.72
N ALA A 42 -4.01 -21.74 16.02
CA ALA A 42 -3.97 -23.09 16.59
C ALA A 42 -2.55 -23.69 16.67
N ASN A 43 -1.59 -23.20 15.87
CA ASN A 43 -0.33 -23.90 15.66
C ASN A 43 0.93 -23.06 15.94
N TYR A 44 0.87 -21.72 15.91
CA TYR A 44 2.07 -20.92 16.11
C TYR A 44 2.52 -20.91 17.58
N THR A 45 3.80 -20.67 17.78
CA THR A 45 4.40 -20.54 19.11
C THR A 45 4.91 -19.11 19.28
N PRO A 46 4.33 -18.29 20.19
CA PRO A 46 4.88 -17.00 20.52
C PRO A 46 6.34 -17.10 20.96
N TYR A 47 7.17 -16.15 20.56
CA TYR A 47 8.56 -16.12 20.93
C TYR A 47 8.89 -14.84 21.70
N GLU A 48 9.31 -15.02 22.96
CA GLU A 48 9.62 -13.93 23.88
C GLU A 48 11.14 -13.80 24.14
N GLY A 49 11.96 -14.59 23.44
CA GLY A 49 13.41 -14.58 23.56
C GLY A 49 14.09 -13.45 22.77
N ASP A 50 15.36 -13.63 22.52
CA ASP A 50 16.22 -12.69 21.81
C ASP A 50 16.72 -13.25 20.45
N ALA A 51 17.59 -12.50 19.77
CA ALA A 51 18.14 -12.83 18.47
C ALA A 51 19.31 -13.85 18.49
N ALA A 52 19.66 -14.45 19.64
CA ALA A 52 20.86 -15.29 19.77
C ALA A 52 20.81 -16.59 18.94
N PHE A 53 19.63 -17.07 18.57
CA PHE A 53 19.46 -18.28 17.74
C PHE A 53 19.72 -18.04 16.24
N LEU A 54 19.72 -16.79 15.79
CA LEU A 54 19.77 -16.44 14.37
C LEU A 54 21.05 -16.91 13.69
N ALA A 55 20.90 -17.39 12.46
CA ALA A 55 22.01 -17.70 11.56
C ALA A 55 22.39 -16.51 10.67
N GLY A 56 23.65 -16.44 10.30
CA GLY A 56 24.11 -15.54 9.23
C GLY A 56 23.70 -16.05 7.83
N PRO A 57 24.03 -15.30 6.77
CA PRO A 57 23.75 -15.72 5.40
C PRO A 57 24.59 -16.95 5.04
N THR A 58 24.01 -17.86 4.26
CA THR A 58 24.78 -18.99 3.70
C THR A 58 25.66 -18.55 2.54
N ASP A 59 26.66 -19.36 2.20
CA ASP A 59 27.45 -19.11 0.99
C ASP A 59 26.60 -19.08 -0.27
N LYS A 60 25.51 -19.85 -0.32
CA LYS A 60 24.55 -19.86 -1.43
C LYS A 60 23.79 -18.53 -1.52
N THR A 61 23.27 -18.03 -0.39
CA THR A 61 22.63 -16.70 -0.31
C THR A 61 23.57 -15.62 -0.83
N LEU A 62 24.83 -15.62 -0.35
CA LEU A 62 25.83 -14.64 -0.77
C LEU A 62 26.15 -14.72 -2.27
N ARG A 63 26.30 -15.93 -2.84
CA ARG A 63 26.53 -16.08 -4.29
C ARG A 63 25.36 -15.59 -5.14
N VAL A 64 24.12 -15.90 -4.76
CA VAL A 64 22.92 -15.43 -5.47
C VAL A 64 22.83 -13.91 -5.42
N TRP A 65 23.03 -13.31 -4.23
CA TRP A 65 22.99 -11.87 -4.06
C TRP A 65 24.13 -11.17 -4.83
N ASP A 66 25.33 -11.68 -4.75
CA ASP A 66 26.50 -11.17 -5.49
C ASP A 66 26.29 -11.23 -7.04
N THR A 67 25.68 -12.31 -7.51
CA THR A 67 25.31 -12.47 -8.93
C THR A 67 24.31 -11.39 -9.36
N LEU A 68 23.29 -11.12 -8.55
CA LEU A 68 22.31 -10.05 -8.81
C LEU A 68 22.97 -8.67 -8.82
N GLU A 69 23.77 -8.36 -7.79
CA GLU A 69 24.46 -7.08 -7.68
C GLU A 69 25.38 -6.82 -8.86
N LYS A 70 26.25 -7.77 -9.20
CA LYS A 70 27.26 -7.57 -10.25
C LYS A 70 26.69 -7.57 -11.66
N ASN A 71 25.74 -8.47 -11.95
CA ASN A 71 25.32 -8.72 -13.33
C ASN A 71 24.05 -7.99 -13.72
N TYR A 72 23.20 -7.59 -12.75
CA TYR A 72 21.89 -7.03 -13.01
C TYR A 72 21.68 -5.65 -12.39
N LEU A 73 21.77 -5.52 -11.06
CA LEU A 73 21.52 -4.27 -10.36
C LEU A 73 22.51 -3.17 -10.71
N SER A 74 23.80 -3.52 -10.89
CA SER A 74 24.84 -2.57 -11.34
C SER A 74 24.53 -1.99 -12.72
N VAL A 75 23.98 -2.80 -13.62
CA VAL A 75 23.58 -2.39 -14.98
C VAL A 75 22.32 -1.51 -14.91
N GLU A 76 21.33 -1.91 -14.11
CA GLU A 76 20.11 -1.13 -13.91
C GLU A 76 20.41 0.26 -13.33
N ARG A 77 21.24 0.35 -12.28
CA ARG A 77 21.65 1.64 -11.69
C ARG A 77 22.33 2.57 -12.69
N LYS A 78 23.10 2.01 -13.61
CA LYS A 78 23.76 2.80 -14.67
C LYS A 78 22.80 3.26 -15.76
N ASN A 79 21.87 2.41 -16.15
CA ASN A 79 21.02 2.60 -17.33
C ASN A 79 19.57 2.95 -16.98
N ARG A 80 19.20 3.04 -15.70
CA ARG A 80 17.84 3.18 -15.14
C ARG A 80 17.00 1.89 -15.29
N VAL A 81 17.14 1.17 -16.39
CA VAL A 81 16.44 -0.07 -16.68
C VAL A 81 17.47 -1.12 -17.10
N TYR A 82 17.35 -2.35 -16.61
CA TYR A 82 18.21 -3.45 -17.04
C TYR A 82 17.89 -3.88 -18.48
N ASP A 83 16.64 -4.29 -18.69
CA ASP A 83 16.12 -4.70 -20.00
C ASP A 83 14.58 -4.60 -20.04
N VAL A 84 14.00 -4.59 -21.23
CA VAL A 84 12.54 -4.53 -21.46
C VAL A 84 12.16 -5.55 -22.54
N ASP A 85 11.12 -6.34 -22.25
CA ASP A 85 10.47 -7.15 -23.27
C ASP A 85 9.47 -6.29 -24.07
N THR A 86 9.63 -6.25 -25.39
CA THR A 86 8.78 -5.45 -26.29
C THR A 86 7.75 -6.27 -27.05
N HIS A 87 7.73 -7.59 -26.84
CA HIS A 87 6.88 -8.52 -27.60
C HIS A 87 5.84 -9.24 -26.76
N THR A 88 6.05 -9.32 -25.42
CA THR A 88 5.21 -10.11 -24.52
C THR A 88 4.66 -9.23 -23.41
N PRO A 89 3.35 -8.91 -23.41
CA PRO A 89 2.71 -8.27 -22.25
C PRO A 89 2.78 -9.16 -21.00
N ALA A 90 2.85 -8.53 -19.82
CA ALA A 90 2.86 -9.24 -18.55
C ALA A 90 1.60 -10.08 -18.36
N GLU A 91 1.76 -11.30 -17.88
CA GLU A 91 0.66 -12.19 -17.51
C GLU A 91 1.21 -13.41 -16.76
N ILE A 92 0.37 -14.14 -16.04
CA ILE A 92 0.75 -15.21 -15.11
C ILE A 92 1.69 -16.25 -15.77
N ASP A 93 1.35 -16.76 -16.91
CA ASP A 93 2.09 -17.81 -17.64
C ASP A 93 2.64 -17.35 -19.00
N ALA A 94 2.90 -16.04 -19.14
CA ALA A 94 3.35 -15.46 -20.41
C ALA A 94 4.82 -15.75 -20.75
N PHE A 95 5.67 -15.97 -19.75
CA PHE A 95 7.10 -16.18 -19.91
C PHE A 95 7.52 -17.60 -19.55
N PRO A 96 8.55 -18.15 -20.22
CA PRO A 96 9.15 -19.41 -19.78
C PRO A 96 9.81 -19.29 -18.40
N ALA A 97 10.20 -20.40 -17.80
CA ALA A 97 10.93 -20.41 -16.55
C ALA A 97 12.26 -19.65 -16.68
N GLY A 98 12.51 -18.78 -15.71
CA GLY A 98 13.77 -18.03 -15.60
C GLY A 98 14.38 -18.19 -14.21
N TYR A 99 15.69 -18.04 -14.10
CA TYR A 99 16.46 -18.26 -12.88
C TYR A 99 17.47 -17.14 -12.67
N ILE A 100 17.79 -16.84 -11.39
CA ILE A 100 18.95 -16.00 -11.04
C ILE A 100 20.22 -16.82 -11.24
N SER A 101 20.21 -18.05 -10.73
CA SER A 101 21.23 -19.08 -10.86
C SER A 101 20.52 -20.43 -10.89
N GLU A 102 20.81 -21.30 -11.83
CA GLU A 102 20.16 -22.61 -11.88
C GLU A 102 20.59 -23.51 -10.72
N ASP A 103 21.83 -23.38 -10.26
CA ASP A 103 22.42 -24.25 -9.23
C ASP A 103 22.16 -23.77 -7.80
N ASP A 104 22.05 -22.47 -7.58
CA ASP A 104 22.01 -21.87 -6.25
C ASP A 104 20.59 -21.39 -5.81
N ASN A 105 19.55 -21.55 -6.64
CA ASN A 105 18.21 -21.12 -6.24
C ASN A 105 17.65 -21.99 -5.11
N VAL A 106 17.28 -21.35 -4.00
CA VAL A 106 16.50 -21.96 -2.92
C VAL A 106 15.01 -21.88 -3.25
N ILE A 107 14.59 -20.72 -3.77
CA ILE A 107 13.23 -20.43 -4.24
C ILE A 107 13.32 -20.05 -5.72
N VAL A 108 12.49 -20.65 -6.55
CA VAL A 108 12.44 -20.39 -7.99
C VAL A 108 11.25 -19.49 -8.37
N GLY A 109 11.33 -18.90 -9.53
CA GLY A 109 10.32 -18.02 -10.11
C GLY A 109 10.86 -16.62 -10.37
N LEU A 110 10.61 -16.12 -11.58
CA LEU A 110 10.88 -14.75 -11.99
C LEU A 110 9.66 -14.13 -12.65
N GLN A 111 9.58 -12.82 -12.60
CA GLN A 111 8.51 -12.04 -13.24
C GLN A 111 8.53 -12.22 -14.77
N THR A 112 9.72 -12.29 -15.36
CA THR A 112 9.97 -12.68 -16.76
C THR A 112 10.94 -13.86 -16.80
N ASP A 113 11.56 -14.13 -17.93
CA ASP A 113 12.57 -15.17 -18.12
C ASP A 113 13.98 -14.76 -17.66
N VAL A 114 14.20 -13.45 -17.38
CA VAL A 114 15.51 -12.90 -16.97
C VAL A 114 15.30 -11.97 -15.77
N PRO A 115 16.21 -12.00 -14.75
CA PRO A 115 16.14 -11.06 -13.63
C PRO A 115 16.12 -9.61 -14.10
N LEU A 116 15.30 -8.78 -13.45
CA LEU A 116 15.13 -7.34 -13.72
C LEU A 116 14.66 -6.97 -15.14
N LYS A 117 14.40 -7.92 -16.03
CA LYS A 117 13.78 -7.62 -17.33
C LYS A 117 12.30 -7.28 -17.10
N ARG A 118 11.89 -6.09 -17.55
CA ARG A 118 10.54 -5.56 -17.37
C ARG A 118 9.62 -6.01 -18.49
N ALA A 119 8.40 -6.40 -18.15
CA ALA A 119 7.35 -6.70 -19.14
C ALA A 119 6.46 -5.48 -19.35
N MET A 120 5.75 -5.44 -20.49
CA MET A 120 4.77 -4.40 -20.77
C MET A 120 3.54 -4.57 -19.89
N MET A 121 3.05 -3.48 -19.30
CA MET A 121 1.82 -3.47 -18.53
C MET A 121 0.61 -3.79 -19.43
N PRO A 122 -0.18 -4.83 -19.13
CA PRO A 122 -1.28 -5.23 -20.02
C PRO A 122 -2.48 -4.29 -19.92
N ASN A 123 -2.63 -3.54 -18.83
CA ASN A 123 -3.80 -2.73 -18.51
C ASN A 123 -3.60 -1.22 -18.70
N GLY A 124 -2.37 -0.75 -18.84
CA GLY A 124 -2.04 0.62 -19.19
C GLY A 124 -2.43 0.99 -20.62
N GLY A 125 -2.69 2.26 -20.89
CA GLY A 125 -2.92 2.77 -22.25
C GLY A 125 -1.66 2.64 -23.11
N TRP A 126 -1.86 2.45 -24.43
CA TRP A 126 -0.73 2.28 -25.35
C TRP A 126 0.29 3.43 -25.26
N ARG A 127 -0.18 4.67 -25.13
CA ARG A 127 0.72 5.84 -25.02
C ARG A 127 1.72 5.68 -23.85
N MET A 128 1.27 5.15 -22.72
CA MET A 128 2.13 4.94 -21.54
C MET A 128 3.14 3.82 -21.81
N VAL A 129 2.67 2.71 -22.40
CA VAL A 129 3.52 1.57 -22.78
C VAL A 129 4.57 1.98 -23.78
N GLU A 130 4.18 2.66 -24.87
CA GLU A 130 5.08 3.13 -25.92
C GLU A 130 6.13 4.11 -25.37
N THR A 131 5.70 5.07 -24.55
CA THR A 131 6.62 6.03 -23.92
C THR A 131 7.65 5.32 -23.07
N ALA A 132 7.24 4.42 -22.19
CA ALA A 132 8.14 3.69 -21.31
C ALA A 132 9.15 2.81 -22.08
N ILE A 133 8.73 2.15 -23.17
CA ILE A 133 9.60 1.37 -24.05
C ILE A 133 10.66 2.28 -24.70
N ARG A 134 10.25 3.43 -25.25
CA ARG A 134 11.18 4.39 -25.89
C ARG A 134 12.15 5.02 -24.91
N GLU A 135 11.69 5.38 -23.70
CA GLU A 135 12.53 5.87 -22.62
C GLU A 135 13.56 4.83 -22.14
N ALA A 136 13.25 3.54 -22.30
CA ALA A 136 14.19 2.44 -22.08
C ALA A 136 15.15 2.18 -23.27
N GLY A 137 15.08 3.02 -24.32
CA GLY A 137 15.95 2.92 -25.50
C GLY A 137 15.57 1.78 -26.45
N LYS A 138 14.32 1.32 -26.41
CA LYS A 138 13.79 0.24 -27.26
C LYS A 138 12.73 0.78 -28.22
N GLU A 139 12.41 -0.01 -29.26
CA GLU A 139 11.31 0.29 -30.17
C GLU A 139 10.10 -0.60 -29.87
N PRO A 140 8.89 -0.03 -29.84
CA PRO A 140 7.66 -0.79 -29.65
C PRO A 140 7.38 -1.72 -30.83
N ASP A 141 6.78 -2.87 -30.55
CA ASP A 141 6.31 -3.81 -31.59
C ASP A 141 4.97 -3.35 -32.19
N GLU A 142 4.89 -3.22 -33.50
CA GLU A 142 3.69 -2.75 -34.22
C GLU A 142 2.50 -3.73 -34.13
N ASN A 143 2.74 -5.04 -33.97
CA ASN A 143 1.65 -6.00 -33.78
C ASN A 143 1.05 -5.90 -32.38
N ILE A 144 1.90 -5.71 -31.37
CA ILE A 144 1.44 -5.45 -29.99
C ILE A 144 0.66 -4.15 -29.94
N LYS A 145 1.13 -3.08 -30.61
CA LYS A 145 0.41 -1.82 -30.74
C LYS A 145 -1.01 -2.04 -31.27
N LYS A 146 -1.18 -2.80 -32.34
CA LYS A 146 -2.51 -3.12 -32.88
C LYS A 146 -3.40 -3.83 -31.86
N ILE A 147 -2.85 -4.76 -31.07
CA ILE A 147 -3.62 -5.42 -30.00
C ILE A 147 -4.15 -4.39 -29.01
N PHE A 148 -3.32 -3.45 -28.58
CA PHE A 148 -3.73 -2.42 -27.60
C PHE A 148 -4.70 -1.39 -28.19
N THR A 149 -4.57 -1.01 -29.45
CA THR A 149 -5.29 0.12 -30.03
C THR A 149 -6.49 -0.26 -30.90
N GLU A 150 -6.52 -1.49 -31.44
CA GLU A 150 -7.56 -1.93 -32.39
C GLU A 150 -8.41 -3.09 -31.86
N TYR A 151 -7.81 -4.05 -31.11
CA TYR A 151 -8.49 -5.29 -30.76
C TYR A 151 -8.97 -5.34 -29.31
N ARG A 152 -8.49 -4.45 -28.45
CA ARG A 152 -8.92 -4.38 -27.05
C ARG A 152 -9.10 -2.94 -26.59
N LYS A 153 -9.91 -2.75 -25.58
CA LYS A 153 -10.00 -1.51 -24.84
C LYS A 153 -9.24 -1.66 -23.53
N THR A 154 -8.32 -0.76 -23.25
CA THR A 154 -7.58 -0.73 -21.99
C THR A 154 -8.40 -0.04 -20.92
N HIS A 155 -8.03 -0.24 -19.66
CA HIS A 155 -8.58 0.52 -18.54
C HIS A 155 -8.40 2.03 -18.75
N ASN A 156 -7.20 2.46 -19.14
CA ASN A 156 -6.89 3.87 -19.37
C ASN A 156 -7.79 4.49 -20.46
N ASP A 157 -7.98 3.81 -21.60
CA ASP A 157 -8.89 4.30 -22.65
C ASP A 157 -10.32 4.43 -22.14
N ALA A 158 -10.79 3.45 -21.37
CA ALA A 158 -12.14 3.46 -20.81
C ALA A 158 -12.36 4.63 -19.85
N VAL A 159 -11.43 4.91 -18.97
CA VAL A 159 -11.49 6.04 -18.03
C VAL A 159 -11.56 7.37 -18.78
N PHE A 160 -10.66 7.56 -19.76
CA PHE A 160 -10.61 8.82 -20.49
C PHE A 160 -11.79 9.02 -21.45
N ASP A 161 -12.45 7.96 -21.89
CA ASP A 161 -13.71 8.08 -22.65
C ASP A 161 -14.87 8.62 -21.78
N ILE A 162 -14.85 8.36 -20.47
CA ILE A 162 -15.92 8.74 -19.54
C ILE A 162 -15.64 10.09 -18.86
N TYR A 163 -14.39 10.46 -18.64
CA TYR A 163 -14.02 11.67 -17.92
C TYR A 163 -14.66 12.92 -18.47
N THR A 164 -15.36 13.64 -17.58
CA THR A 164 -15.99 14.94 -17.87
C THR A 164 -14.94 16.07 -17.99
N PRO A 165 -15.26 17.20 -18.63
CA PRO A 165 -14.38 18.39 -18.63
C PRO A 165 -13.99 18.85 -17.21
N ARG A 166 -14.91 18.73 -16.25
CA ARG A 166 -14.69 19.05 -14.83
C ARG A 166 -13.57 18.20 -14.23
N ILE A 167 -13.64 16.88 -14.39
CA ILE A 167 -12.62 15.95 -13.89
C ILE A 167 -11.26 16.22 -14.56
N ARG A 168 -11.26 16.46 -15.88
CA ARG A 168 -10.04 16.78 -16.62
C ARG A 168 -9.40 18.08 -16.15
N ALA A 169 -10.19 19.10 -15.84
CA ALA A 169 -9.71 20.37 -15.29
C ALA A 169 -9.11 20.17 -13.89
N ALA A 170 -9.81 19.47 -13.01
CA ALA A 170 -9.33 19.17 -11.66
C ALA A 170 -8.02 18.35 -11.66
N ARG A 171 -7.91 17.36 -12.57
CA ARG A 171 -6.70 16.57 -12.75
C ARG A 171 -5.51 17.42 -13.25
N SER A 172 -5.73 18.24 -14.27
CA SER A 172 -4.67 19.04 -14.90
C SER A 172 -4.18 20.21 -14.04
N SER A 173 -5.02 20.70 -13.12
CA SER A 173 -4.67 21.76 -12.16
C SER A 173 -4.00 21.25 -10.89
N HIS A 174 -3.87 19.91 -10.73
CA HIS A 174 -3.34 19.24 -9.55
C HIS A 174 -4.11 19.49 -8.24
N ILE A 175 -5.38 19.90 -8.30
CA ILE A 175 -6.24 19.92 -7.11
C ILE A 175 -6.65 18.51 -6.70
N ILE A 176 -6.67 17.57 -7.66
CA ILE A 176 -6.73 16.14 -7.44
C ILE A 176 -5.47 15.52 -8.03
N THR A 177 -4.74 14.75 -7.24
CA THR A 177 -3.44 14.19 -7.64
C THR A 177 -3.40 12.69 -7.39
N GLY A 178 -2.69 11.94 -8.26
CA GLY A 178 -2.46 10.51 -8.09
C GLY A 178 -3.65 9.63 -8.47
N LEU A 179 -4.56 10.13 -9.31
CA LEU A 179 -5.66 9.31 -9.84
C LEU A 179 -5.10 8.08 -10.56
N PRO A 180 -5.57 6.84 -10.21
CA PRO A 180 -5.09 5.61 -10.83
C PRO A 180 -5.74 5.38 -12.20
N ASP A 181 -5.76 6.41 -13.03
CA ASP A 181 -6.40 6.42 -14.35
C ASP A 181 -5.51 5.85 -15.47
N ALA A 182 -4.21 5.85 -15.27
CA ALA A 182 -3.27 5.29 -16.24
C ALA A 182 -3.05 3.78 -16.07
N TYR A 183 -3.00 3.32 -14.83
CA TYR A 183 -2.67 1.94 -14.47
C TYR A 183 -3.76 1.27 -13.64
N GLY A 184 -4.85 1.87 -13.36
CA GLY A 184 -5.96 1.55 -12.50
C GLY A 184 -5.93 0.20 -11.78
N ARG A 185 -6.17 0.21 -10.48
CA ARG A 185 -6.18 -1.01 -9.69
C ARG A 185 -6.71 -0.77 -8.29
N GLY A 186 -7.20 -1.84 -7.67
CA GLY A 186 -7.39 -1.90 -6.24
C GLY A 186 -6.07 -2.07 -5.49
N ARG A 187 -6.04 -1.75 -4.21
CA ARG A 187 -5.08 -2.30 -3.26
C ARG A 187 -5.64 -3.62 -2.77
N ILE A 188 -4.95 -4.69 -3.05
CA ILE A 188 -5.39 -6.03 -2.73
C ILE A 188 -4.20 -6.78 -2.16
N ILE A 189 -4.37 -7.35 -0.98
CA ILE A 189 -3.41 -8.29 -0.42
C ILE A 189 -4.03 -9.67 -0.58
N GLY A 190 -3.61 -10.41 -1.59
CA GLY A 190 -4.02 -11.80 -1.74
C GLY A 190 -3.57 -12.61 -0.52
N ASP A 191 -4.42 -13.49 -0.01
CA ASP A 191 -3.97 -14.42 1.00
C ASP A 191 -3.16 -15.55 0.36
N TYR A 192 -1.90 -15.24 0.06
CA TYR A 192 -0.95 -16.13 -0.61
C TYR A 192 -0.68 -17.41 0.19
N ARG A 193 -0.90 -17.38 1.51
CA ARG A 193 -0.78 -18.51 2.45
C ARG A 193 -1.77 -19.62 2.11
N ARG A 194 -2.93 -19.28 1.50
CA ARG A 194 -3.96 -20.26 1.11
C ARG A 194 -3.44 -21.33 0.15
N VAL A 195 -2.54 -20.95 -0.77
CA VAL A 195 -1.97 -21.90 -1.73
C VAL A 195 -1.08 -22.93 -1.02
N ALA A 196 -0.29 -22.49 -0.04
CA ALA A 196 0.53 -23.38 0.76
C ALA A 196 -0.30 -24.29 1.67
N LEU A 197 -1.34 -23.75 2.34
CA LEU A 197 -2.12 -24.53 3.31
C LEU A 197 -3.10 -25.51 2.67
N TYR A 198 -3.73 -25.13 1.53
CA TYR A 198 -4.84 -25.90 0.96
C TYR A 198 -4.55 -26.50 -0.43
N GLY A 199 -3.56 -25.95 -1.16
CA GLY A 199 -3.33 -26.29 -2.56
C GLY A 199 -4.35 -25.63 -3.50
N VAL A 200 -3.97 -25.49 -4.76
CA VAL A 200 -4.78 -24.77 -5.75
C VAL A 200 -6.09 -25.48 -6.10
N ASP A 201 -6.12 -26.82 -6.05
CA ASP A 201 -7.33 -27.56 -6.41
C ASP A 201 -8.47 -27.35 -5.39
N ASN A 202 -8.15 -27.21 -4.10
CA ASN A 202 -9.13 -26.82 -3.09
C ASN A 202 -9.67 -25.41 -3.32
N LEU A 203 -8.79 -24.46 -3.70
CA LEU A 203 -9.21 -23.09 -4.00
C LEU A 203 -10.10 -23.01 -5.23
N ILE A 204 -9.81 -23.80 -6.29
CA ILE A 204 -10.68 -23.93 -7.47
C ILE A 204 -12.03 -24.47 -7.06
N ALA A 205 -12.06 -25.56 -6.28
CA ALA A 205 -13.30 -26.19 -5.84
C ALA A 205 -14.16 -25.25 -4.97
N ASP A 206 -13.53 -24.42 -4.14
CA ASP A 206 -14.20 -23.39 -3.37
C ASP A 206 -14.88 -22.34 -4.25
N LYS A 207 -14.17 -21.81 -5.25
CA LYS A 207 -14.72 -20.84 -6.21
C LYS A 207 -15.83 -21.45 -7.09
N GLU A 208 -15.72 -22.71 -7.48
CA GLU A 208 -16.80 -23.41 -8.19
C GLU A 208 -18.05 -23.54 -7.32
N ARG A 209 -17.90 -23.91 -6.03
CA ARG A 209 -19.05 -23.97 -5.09
C ARG A 209 -19.72 -22.60 -4.95
N ALA A 210 -18.95 -21.52 -4.71
CA ALA A 210 -19.48 -20.19 -4.58
C ALA A 210 -20.23 -19.75 -5.84
N LYS A 211 -19.66 -19.98 -7.02
CA LYS A 211 -20.30 -19.71 -8.30
C LYS A 211 -21.62 -20.43 -8.50
N HIS A 212 -21.73 -21.70 -8.05
CA HIS A 212 -22.95 -22.51 -8.16
C HIS A 212 -23.98 -22.22 -7.07
N ALA A 213 -23.55 -21.74 -5.90
CA ALA A 213 -24.45 -21.44 -4.78
C ALA A 213 -25.47 -20.33 -5.09
N VAL A 214 -25.15 -19.46 -6.05
CA VAL A 214 -26.07 -18.41 -6.51
C VAL A 214 -27.36 -18.98 -7.14
N GLY A 215 -27.34 -20.24 -7.58
CA GLY A 215 -28.52 -20.97 -8.02
C GLY A 215 -29.30 -20.32 -9.16
N ASP A 216 -30.59 -20.65 -9.26
CA ASP A 216 -31.53 -20.17 -10.28
C ASP A 216 -32.27 -18.90 -9.83
N GLN A 217 -31.58 -17.92 -9.30
CA GLN A 217 -32.17 -16.68 -8.77
C GLN A 217 -32.65 -15.68 -9.84
N GLY A 218 -32.65 -16.09 -11.09
CA GLY A 218 -32.94 -15.20 -12.21
C GLY A 218 -31.77 -14.28 -12.56
N PHE A 219 -31.96 -13.44 -13.59
CA PHE A 219 -30.93 -12.50 -14.03
C PHE A 219 -30.94 -11.24 -13.14
N SER A 220 -29.76 -10.88 -12.67
CA SER A 220 -29.42 -9.52 -12.23
C SER A 220 -27.99 -9.21 -12.64
N GLU A 221 -27.65 -7.93 -12.81
CA GLU A 221 -26.27 -7.53 -13.14
C GLU A 221 -25.29 -7.99 -12.05
N HIS A 222 -25.67 -7.86 -10.79
CA HIS A 222 -24.85 -8.34 -9.66
C HIS A 222 -24.50 -9.83 -9.79
N TRP A 223 -25.47 -10.70 -10.06
CA TRP A 223 -25.24 -12.14 -10.21
C TRP A 223 -24.46 -12.49 -11.47
N ALA A 224 -24.69 -11.76 -12.57
CA ALA A 224 -23.91 -11.95 -13.77
C ALA A 224 -22.43 -11.63 -13.53
N ARG A 225 -22.15 -10.51 -12.90
CA ARG A 225 -20.79 -10.10 -12.52
C ARG A 225 -20.16 -11.08 -11.53
N PHE A 226 -20.86 -11.50 -10.51
CA PHE A 226 -20.35 -12.48 -9.54
C PHE A 226 -19.90 -13.77 -10.21
N ARG A 227 -20.72 -14.33 -11.10
CA ARG A 227 -20.39 -15.57 -11.83
C ARG A 227 -19.23 -15.37 -12.83
N GLU A 228 -19.20 -14.23 -13.50
CA GLU A 228 -18.12 -13.86 -14.42
C GLU A 228 -16.78 -13.74 -13.66
N GLU A 229 -16.74 -13.01 -12.58
CA GLU A 229 -15.57 -12.83 -11.72
C GLU A 229 -15.04 -14.15 -11.19
N HIS A 230 -15.91 -15.02 -10.66
CA HIS A 230 -15.51 -16.37 -10.21
C HIS A 230 -14.96 -17.23 -11.36
N SER A 231 -15.51 -17.08 -12.57
CA SER A 231 -14.98 -17.79 -13.74
C SER A 231 -13.56 -17.30 -14.10
N GLU A 232 -13.29 -16.01 -14.01
CA GLU A 232 -11.96 -15.47 -14.22
C GLU A 232 -10.99 -15.87 -13.10
N GLN A 233 -11.42 -15.89 -11.84
CA GLN A 233 -10.63 -16.37 -10.71
C GLN A 233 -10.21 -17.85 -10.90
N ILE A 234 -11.14 -18.71 -11.30
CA ILE A 234 -10.85 -20.13 -11.58
C ILE A 234 -9.83 -20.28 -12.72
N LYS A 235 -9.96 -19.48 -13.79
CA LYS A 235 -8.98 -19.49 -14.88
C LYS A 235 -7.60 -19.04 -14.39
N ALA A 236 -7.53 -18.01 -13.56
CA ALA A 236 -6.29 -17.51 -12.99
C ALA A 236 -5.61 -18.56 -12.09
N LEU A 237 -6.35 -19.25 -11.24
CA LEU A 237 -5.83 -20.38 -10.43
C LEU A 237 -5.28 -21.51 -11.30
N LYS A 238 -5.94 -21.85 -12.41
CA LYS A 238 -5.44 -22.85 -13.36
C LYS A 238 -4.15 -22.40 -14.05
N ARG A 239 -4.03 -21.10 -14.33
CA ARG A 239 -2.77 -20.52 -14.88
C ARG A 239 -1.65 -20.49 -13.85
N LEU A 240 -1.98 -20.25 -12.56
CA LEU A 240 -1.01 -20.37 -11.47
C LEU A 240 -0.41 -21.78 -11.40
N LYS A 241 -1.23 -22.84 -11.48
CA LYS A 241 -0.73 -24.25 -11.57
C LYS A 241 0.20 -24.42 -12.78
N LYS A 242 -0.19 -23.90 -13.94
CA LYS A 242 0.61 -23.99 -15.15
C LYS A 242 1.95 -23.27 -15.01
N MET A 243 1.96 -22.08 -14.37
CA MET A 243 3.20 -21.34 -14.07
C MET A 243 4.13 -22.16 -13.16
N ALA A 244 3.63 -22.73 -12.07
CA ALA A 244 4.41 -23.58 -11.16
C ALA A 244 4.99 -24.80 -11.87
N ALA A 245 4.22 -25.42 -12.76
CA ALA A 245 4.65 -26.58 -13.56
C ALA A 245 5.81 -26.25 -14.51
N LEU A 246 5.95 -25.01 -14.99
CA LEU A 246 7.12 -24.58 -15.76
C LEU A 246 8.43 -24.69 -14.97
N TYR A 247 8.34 -24.58 -13.65
CA TYR A 247 9.47 -24.74 -12.71
C TYR A 247 9.57 -26.16 -12.14
N GLY A 248 8.74 -27.09 -12.61
CA GLY A 248 8.76 -28.50 -12.16
C GLY A 248 7.97 -28.79 -10.88
N PHE A 249 7.11 -27.88 -10.43
CA PHE A 249 6.33 -28.03 -9.20
C PHE A 249 4.86 -28.31 -9.47
N ASP A 250 4.27 -29.25 -8.69
CA ASP A 250 2.83 -29.47 -8.62
C ASP A 250 2.26 -28.88 -7.32
N ILE A 251 1.57 -27.75 -7.45
CA ILE A 251 0.93 -27.04 -6.35
C ILE A 251 -0.56 -27.35 -6.24
N SER A 252 -1.00 -28.47 -6.80
CA SER A 252 -2.41 -28.90 -6.72
C SER A 252 -2.87 -29.15 -5.29
N GLY A 253 -2.01 -29.77 -4.48
CA GLY A 253 -2.22 -30.06 -3.07
C GLY A 253 -1.49 -29.12 -2.12
N PRO A 254 -1.74 -29.25 -0.81
CA PRO A 254 -1.06 -28.48 0.23
C PRO A 254 0.45 -28.74 0.28
N ALA A 255 1.19 -27.76 0.78
CA ALA A 255 2.63 -27.87 1.05
C ALA A 255 2.90 -28.85 2.19
N ARG A 256 3.88 -29.74 1.99
CA ARG A 256 4.25 -30.80 2.95
C ARG A 256 5.45 -30.43 3.82
N THR A 257 6.27 -29.48 3.37
CA THR A 257 7.48 -29.07 4.07
C THR A 257 7.56 -27.54 4.15
N ALA A 258 8.44 -27.03 5.00
CA ALA A 258 8.70 -25.60 5.10
C ALA A 258 9.16 -25.01 3.75
N ALA A 259 10.02 -25.72 3.02
CA ALA A 259 10.48 -25.29 1.71
C ALA A 259 9.34 -25.19 0.69
N GLU A 260 8.43 -26.20 0.66
CA GLU A 260 7.23 -26.14 -0.16
C GLU A 260 6.30 -24.99 0.27
N ALA A 261 6.12 -24.74 1.57
CA ALA A 261 5.26 -23.67 2.06
C ALA A 261 5.76 -22.29 1.61
N VAL A 262 7.04 -22.02 1.69
CA VAL A 262 7.66 -20.79 1.20
C VAL A 262 7.52 -20.68 -0.32
N GLN A 263 7.79 -21.75 -1.07
CA GLN A 263 7.72 -21.77 -2.54
C GLN A 263 6.28 -21.60 -3.04
N TRP A 264 5.27 -22.28 -2.45
CA TRP A 264 3.86 -22.17 -2.84
C TRP A 264 3.33 -20.74 -2.57
N THR A 265 3.67 -20.18 -1.40
CA THR A 265 3.34 -18.79 -1.05
C THR A 265 3.96 -17.82 -2.06
N TYR A 266 5.23 -18.03 -2.41
CA TYR A 266 5.90 -17.17 -3.39
C TYR A 266 5.29 -17.31 -4.80
N PHE A 267 4.92 -18.51 -5.25
CA PHE A 267 4.26 -18.68 -6.55
C PHE A 267 2.91 -17.94 -6.61
N ALA A 268 2.13 -17.98 -5.54
CA ALA A 268 0.88 -17.23 -5.45
C ALA A 268 1.13 -15.71 -5.57
N TYR A 269 2.12 -15.20 -4.84
CA TYR A 269 2.54 -13.81 -4.92
C TYR A 269 3.08 -13.43 -6.30
N LEU A 270 3.95 -14.27 -6.87
CA LEU A 270 4.52 -14.04 -8.20
C LEU A 270 3.45 -14.00 -9.30
N ALA A 271 2.44 -14.85 -9.24
CA ALA A 271 1.33 -14.83 -10.19
C ALA A 271 0.57 -13.50 -10.12
N SER A 272 0.35 -12.99 -8.92
CA SER A 272 -0.28 -11.67 -8.69
C SER A 272 0.57 -10.54 -9.25
N VAL A 273 1.87 -10.54 -9.00
CA VAL A 273 2.83 -9.57 -9.57
C VAL A 273 2.80 -9.59 -11.09
N LYS A 274 2.82 -10.79 -11.70
CA LYS A 274 2.83 -10.95 -13.17
C LYS A 274 1.52 -10.54 -13.82
N SER A 275 0.39 -10.71 -13.14
CA SER A 275 -0.94 -10.37 -13.66
C SER A 275 -1.26 -8.89 -13.54
N GLN A 276 -0.92 -8.29 -12.40
CA GLN A 276 -1.25 -6.90 -12.13
C GLN A 276 -0.31 -5.90 -12.76
N ASP A 277 0.98 -6.16 -12.61
CA ASP A 277 2.02 -5.29 -13.13
C ASP A 277 1.91 -3.84 -12.63
N GLY A 278 1.73 -3.66 -11.30
CA GLY A 278 1.54 -2.34 -10.69
C GLY A 278 2.03 -2.22 -9.25
N ALA A 279 1.94 -1.02 -8.68
CA ALA A 279 2.36 -0.73 -7.31
C ALA A 279 1.40 -1.32 -6.25
N ALA A 280 1.84 -1.31 -4.97
CA ALA A 280 1.13 -1.85 -3.82
C ALA A 280 0.94 -3.38 -3.87
N MET A 281 2.04 -4.08 -4.19
CA MET A 281 2.12 -5.54 -4.21
C MET A 281 2.55 -6.09 -2.85
N SER A 282 1.81 -5.75 -1.79
CA SER A 282 2.11 -6.19 -0.42
C SER A 282 2.02 -7.71 -0.32
N ILE A 283 2.99 -8.33 0.37
CA ILE A 283 3.01 -9.79 0.55
C ILE A 283 2.17 -10.22 1.76
N GLY A 284 1.79 -9.29 2.61
CA GLY A 284 0.92 -9.54 3.75
C GLY A 284 1.68 -9.87 5.03
N ARG A 285 1.14 -10.81 5.81
CA ARG A 285 1.67 -11.22 7.12
C ARG A 285 2.05 -12.69 7.07
N LEU A 286 3.33 -12.99 6.88
CA LEU A 286 3.79 -14.36 6.64
C LEU A 286 4.53 -14.99 7.82
N SER A 287 5.14 -14.20 8.72
CA SER A 287 6.07 -14.72 9.73
C SER A 287 5.46 -15.81 10.59
N GLY A 288 4.30 -15.57 11.22
CA GLY A 288 3.63 -16.58 12.04
C GLY A 288 3.20 -17.81 11.25
N PHE A 289 2.74 -17.64 10.02
CA PHE A 289 2.35 -18.75 9.14
C PHE A 289 3.53 -19.64 8.76
N LEU A 290 4.62 -19.05 8.29
CA LEU A 290 5.82 -19.80 7.89
C LEU A 290 6.51 -20.41 9.10
N ASP A 291 6.48 -19.74 10.26
CA ASP A 291 7.08 -20.25 11.50
C ASP A 291 6.47 -21.58 11.93
N VAL A 292 5.16 -21.78 11.73
CA VAL A 292 4.50 -23.07 12.01
C VAL A 292 5.15 -24.22 11.23
N TYR A 293 5.46 -24.01 9.96
CA TYR A 293 6.16 -25.03 9.15
C TYR A 293 7.63 -25.18 9.53
N PHE A 294 8.31 -24.06 9.81
CA PHE A 294 9.71 -24.11 10.23
C PHE A 294 9.90 -24.84 11.55
N GLU A 295 9.11 -24.51 12.57
CA GLU A 295 9.24 -25.16 13.89
C GLU A 295 8.90 -26.66 13.83
N ARG A 296 7.91 -27.07 13.02
CA ARG A 296 7.62 -28.48 12.78
C ARG A 296 8.82 -29.20 12.15
N ASP A 297 9.36 -28.66 11.08
CA ASP A 297 10.44 -29.29 10.31
C ASP A 297 11.80 -29.24 11.07
N LEU A 298 12.05 -28.19 11.87
CA LEU A 298 13.16 -28.12 12.81
C LEU A 298 13.06 -29.18 13.90
N ALA A 299 11.88 -29.35 14.50
CA ALA A 299 11.65 -30.36 15.54
C ALA A 299 11.79 -31.79 15.01
N ALA A 300 11.43 -32.01 13.75
CA ALA A 300 11.63 -33.27 13.06
C ALA A 300 13.07 -33.51 12.57
N GLY A 301 13.96 -32.51 12.68
CA GLY A 301 15.33 -32.58 12.19
C GLY A 301 15.45 -32.62 10.66
N LEU A 302 14.42 -32.16 9.95
CA LEU A 302 14.41 -32.09 8.49
C LEU A 302 15.17 -30.87 7.95
N ILE A 303 15.23 -29.82 8.73
CA ILE A 303 15.98 -28.58 8.43
C ILE A 303 16.75 -28.12 9.67
N THR A 304 17.70 -27.25 9.44
CA THR A 304 18.47 -26.53 10.49
C THR A 304 18.02 -25.07 10.57
N GLU A 305 18.41 -24.35 11.61
CA GLU A 305 18.20 -22.90 11.71
C GLU A 305 18.80 -22.12 10.54
N THR A 306 19.97 -22.60 10.06
CA THR A 306 20.62 -22.05 8.86
C THR A 306 19.76 -22.22 7.61
N ASP A 307 19.09 -23.37 7.44
CA ASP A 307 18.19 -23.62 6.30
C ASP A 307 16.95 -22.74 6.39
N ALA A 308 16.39 -22.54 7.59
CA ALA A 308 15.24 -21.65 7.80
C ALA A 308 15.58 -20.20 7.43
N GLN A 309 16.74 -19.70 7.87
CA GLN A 309 17.22 -18.36 7.51
C GLN A 309 17.48 -18.24 6.00
N GLU A 310 18.10 -19.24 5.37
CA GLU A 310 18.36 -19.27 3.92
C GLU A 310 17.06 -19.14 3.10
N MET A 311 15.98 -19.80 3.52
CA MET A 311 14.69 -19.71 2.86
C MET A 311 14.07 -18.31 2.96
N ILE A 312 14.17 -17.65 4.11
CA ILE A 312 13.69 -16.27 4.28
C ILE A 312 14.56 -15.27 3.51
N ASP A 313 15.89 -15.43 3.54
CA ASP A 313 16.80 -14.61 2.72
C ASP A 313 16.47 -14.74 1.22
N ALA A 314 16.24 -15.97 0.75
CA ALA A 314 15.87 -16.23 -0.65
C ALA A 314 14.52 -15.59 -1.03
N LEU A 315 13.51 -15.64 -0.14
CA LEU A 315 12.25 -14.98 -0.35
C LEU A 315 12.42 -13.46 -0.44
N VAL A 316 13.17 -12.86 0.46
CA VAL A 316 13.46 -11.41 0.43
C VAL A 316 14.23 -11.02 -0.83
N ILE A 317 15.18 -11.81 -1.29
CA ILE A 317 15.86 -11.58 -2.58
C ILE A 317 14.83 -11.51 -3.72
N LYS A 318 13.85 -12.41 -3.75
CA LYS A 318 12.79 -12.40 -4.77
C LYS A 318 11.94 -11.15 -4.71
N LEU A 319 11.63 -10.65 -3.52
CA LEU A 319 10.89 -9.39 -3.35
C LEU A 319 11.71 -8.19 -3.83
N ARG A 320 13.04 -8.20 -3.67
CA ARG A 320 13.92 -7.10 -4.08
C ARG A 320 14.12 -6.95 -5.60
N ILE A 321 13.71 -7.93 -6.39
CA ILE A 321 13.94 -7.94 -7.85
C ILE A 321 12.66 -7.75 -8.68
N VAL A 322 11.53 -7.51 -8.07
CA VAL A 322 10.30 -7.15 -8.81
C VAL A 322 10.49 -5.80 -9.48
N ARG A 323 10.11 -5.71 -10.76
CA ARG A 323 10.21 -4.49 -11.56
C ARG A 323 8.99 -4.33 -12.44
N PHE A 324 8.55 -3.10 -12.62
CA PHE A 324 7.50 -2.74 -13.56
C PHE A 324 8.00 -1.77 -14.61
N LEU A 325 7.47 -1.85 -15.83
CA LEU A 325 7.80 -0.92 -16.90
C LEU A 325 6.96 0.36 -16.74
N ARG A 326 7.59 1.45 -16.34
CA ARG A 326 6.96 2.74 -16.10
C ARG A 326 7.68 3.87 -16.80
N THR A 327 6.98 4.99 -17.01
CA THR A 327 7.55 6.22 -17.56
C THR A 327 8.38 6.95 -16.53
N ILE A 328 9.32 7.78 -17.00
CA ILE A 328 10.13 8.67 -16.14
C ILE A 328 9.22 9.62 -15.35
N ASP A 329 8.19 10.16 -15.97
CA ASP A 329 7.22 11.03 -15.30
C ASP A 329 6.54 10.34 -14.11
N TYR A 330 6.19 9.05 -14.25
CA TYR A 330 5.65 8.26 -13.15
C TYR A 330 6.66 8.08 -12.02
N ASP A 331 7.91 7.73 -12.37
CA ASP A 331 8.98 7.57 -11.39
C ASP A 331 9.25 8.88 -10.61
N GLN A 332 9.07 10.05 -11.23
CA GLN A 332 9.20 11.35 -10.55
C GLN A 332 8.10 11.59 -9.50
N ILE A 333 6.87 11.13 -9.76
CA ILE A 333 5.76 11.25 -8.81
C ILE A 333 6.04 10.46 -7.53
N PHE A 334 6.67 9.28 -7.68
CA PHE A 334 6.91 8.35 -6.58
C PHE A 334 8.36 8.32 -6.08
N SER A 335 9.20 9.25 -6.53
CA SER A 335 10.63 9.33 -6.18
C SER A 335 11.41 8.05 -6.49
N GLY A 336 11.08 7.40 -7.58
CA GLY A 336 11.65 6.14 -8.05
C GLY A 336 10.59 5.17 -8.60
N ASP A 337 10.91 3.88 -8.56
CA ASP A 337 10.03 2.80 -9.04
C ASP A 337 9.64 1.83 -7.89
N PRO A 338 9.01 2.31 -6.80
CA PRO A 338 8.60 1.45 -5.70
C PRO A 338 7.40 0.61 -6.14
N TYR A 339 7.32 -0.62 -5.61
CA TYR A 339 6.15 -1.47 -5.78
C TYR A 339 5.52 -1.90 -4.45
N TRP A 340 6.15 -1.53 -3.33
CA TRP A 340 5.69 -1.76 -1.96
C TRP A 340 5.29 -3.22 -1.70
N ALA A 341 6.28 -4.11 -1.71
CA ALA A 341 6.14 -5.47 -1.21
C ALA A 341 6.11 -5.46 0.31
N THR A 342 5.08 -4.85 0.88
CA THR A 342 4.99 -4.67 2.32
C THR A 342 4.82 -6.01 3.02
N TRP A 343 5.70 -6.27 3.99
CA TRP A 343 5.63 -7.42 4.88
C TRP A 343 5.34 -6.93 6.30
N SER A 344 4.14 -7.20 6.80
CA SER A 344 3.70 -6.79 8.13
C SER A 344 4.04 -7.85 9.18
N ASP A 345 4.51 -7.43 10.35
CA ASP A 345 4.94 -8.31 11.44
C ASP A 345 4.67 -7.69 12.82
N GLY A 346 4.87 -8.43 13.90
CA GLY A 346 4.66 -7.94 15.26
C GLY A 346 3.19 -7.94 15.70
N GLY A 347 2.85 -7.15 16.71
CA GLY A 347 1.50 -7.01 17.26
C GLY A 347 1.00 -8.20 18.07
N PHE A 348 -0.30 -8.20 18.36
CA PHE A 348 -0.99 -9.20 19.18
C PHE A 348 -2.18 -9.83 18.47
N ALA A 349 -2.47 -11.07 18.84
CA ALA A 349 -3.73 -11.72 18.51
C ALA A 349 -4.85 -11.22 19.41
N ASP A 350 -6.11 -11.37 18.96
CA ASP A 350 -7.30 -10.99 19.77
C ASP A 350 -7.40 -11.79 21.08
N ASP A 351 -6.72 -12.94 21.20
CA ASP A 351 -6.63 -13.72 22.42
C ASP A 351 -5.54 -13.26 23.40
N GLY A 352 -4.84 -12.17 23.09
CA GLY A 352 -3.83 -11.53 23.92
C GLY A 352 -2.42 -12.11 23.79
N ARG A 353 -2.20 -13.12 22.93
CA ARG A 353 -0.84 -13.64 22.67
C ARG A 353 -0.12 -12.75 21.67
N THR A 354 1.17 -12.49 21.89
CA THR A 354 1.97 -11.82 20.88
C THR A 354 2.06 -12.65 19.59
N LEU A 355 2.00 -11.99 18.44
CA LEU A 355 2.18 -12.62 17.13
C LEU A 355 3.65 -12.68 16.70
N VAL A 356 4.56 -12.22 17.55
CA VAL A 356 6.00 -12.35 17.34
C VAL A 356 6.41 -13.81 17.42
N THR A 357 7.13 -14.28 16.39
CA THR A 357 7.69 -15.62 16.30
C THR A 357 9.19 -15.57 16.00
N LYS A 358 9.87 -16.69 15.98
CA LYS A 358 11.30 -16.72 15.55
C LYS A 358 11.45 -16.23 14.11
N THR A 359 10.46 -16.46 13.25
CA THR A 359 10.49 -15.97 11.87
C THR A 359 10.37 -14.46 11.78
N SER A 360 9.79 -13.79 12.77
CA SER A 360 9.84 -12.32 12.90
C SER A 360 11.29 -11.82 13.00
N PHE A 361 12.11 -12.50 13.77
CA PHE A 361 13.55 -12.19 13.88
C PHE A 361 14.31 -12.56 12.60
N ARG A 362 14.00 -13.73 11.97
CA ARG A 362 14.62 -14.15 10.70
C ARG A 362 14.36 -13.13 9.58
N LEU A 363 13.17 -12.55 9.53
CA LEU A 363 12.81 -11.47 8.59
C LEU A 363 13.72 -10.25 8.80
N LEU A 364 13.81 -9.75 10.02
CA LEU A 364 14.67 -8.59 10.33
C LEU A 364 16.15 -8.86 10.07
N GLN A 365 16.61 -10.08 10.33
CA GLN A 365 18.00 -10.50 10.07
C GLN A 365 18.38 -10.41 8.60
N THR A 366 17.41 -10.48 7.66
CA THR A 366 17.68 -10.29 6.22
C THR A 366 18.28 -8.93 5.91
N LEU A 367 17.97 -7.90 6.71
CA LEU A 367 18.55 -6.56 6.55
C LEU A 367 20.04 -6.52 6.90
N ARG A 368 20.51 -7.43 7.77
CA ARG A 368 21.95 -7.63 8.01
C ARG A 368 22.57 -8.54 6.97
N ASN A 369 21.88 -9.63 6.60
CA ASN A 369 22.41 -10.63 5.67
C ASN A 369 22.56 -10.08 4.24
N LEU A 370 21.62 -9.24 3.78
CA LEU A 370 21.52 -8.71 2.41
C LEU A 370 21.75 -7.20 2.32
N GLY A 371 21.95 -6.52 3.46
CA GLY A 371 22.04 -5.06 3.56
C GLY A 371 20.68 -4.35 3.50
N PRO A 372 20.66 -3.03 3.79
CA PRO A 372 19.46 -2.23 3.78
C PRO A 372 18.86 -2.12 2.38
N ALA A 373 17.54 -2.10 2.29
CA ALA A 373 16.81 -1.89 1.04
C ALA A 373 15.41 -1.35 1.32
N PRO A 374 14.80 -0.61 0.38
CA PRO A 374 13.43 -0.14 0.51
C PRO A 374 12.40 -1.28 0.37
N GLU A 375 12.81 -2.43 -0.19
CA GLU A 375 11.94 -3.59 -0.41
C GLU A 375 12.52 -4.86 0.24
N PRO A 376 11.69 -5.68 0.89
CA PRO A 376 10.30 -5.38 1.25
C PRO A 376 10.23 -4.20 2.20
N ASN A 377 9.13 -3.41 2.13
CA ASN A 377 8.81 -2.44 3.17
C ASN A 377 8.36 -3.23 4.41
N ILE A 378 9.25 -3.36 5.39
CA ILE A 378 8.96 -4.09 6.64
C ILE A 378 8.20 -3.16 7.56
N THR A 379 6.96 -3.53 7.91
CA THR A 379 6.10 -2.77 8.81
C THR A 379 5.84 -3.56 10.07
N ILE A 380 6.23 -2.99 11.21
CA ILE A 380 6.05 -3.59 12.53
C ILE A 380 4.81 -2.98 13.18
N PHE A 381 3.83 -3.83 13.52
CA PHE A 381 2.74 -3.47 14.40
C PHE A 381 3.27 -3.37 15.82
N TRP A 382 3.44 -2.14 16.29
CA TRP A 382 4.07 -1.82 17.56
C TRP A 382 3.05 -1.71 18.68
N ASP A 383 3.40 -2.30 19.81
CA ASP A 383 2.68 -2.20 21.07
C ASP A 383 3.73 -2.16 22.21
N GLU A 384 3.53 -1.37 23.24
CA GLU A 384 4.48 -1.27 24.36
C GLU A 384 4.70 -2.60 25.09
N HIS A 385 3.74 -3.53 25.01
CA HIS A 385 3.79 -4.86 25.63
C HIS A 385 4.48 -5.92 24.77
N LEU A 386 4.96 -5.59 23.57
CA LEU A 386 5.75 -6.52 22.76
C LEU A 386 6.97 -7.06 23.51
N PRO A 387 7.42 -8.30 23.23
CA PRO A 387 8.59 -8.89 23.88
C PRO A 387 9.80 -7.96 23.80
N THR A 388 10.45 -7.71 24.95
CA THR A 388 11.59 -6.79 25.06
C THR A 388 12.69 -7.10 24.06
N GLY A 389 13.05 -8.38 23.90
CA GLY A 389 14.08 -8.79 22.93
C GLY A 389 13.71 -8.44 21.47
N TYR A 390 12.42 -8.48 21.13
CA TYR A 390 11.95 -8.07 19.81
C TYR A 390 11.99 -6.56 19.62
N LYS A 391 11.50 -5.77 20.60
CA LYS A 391 11.56 -4.30 20.57
C LYS A 391 13.01 -3.81 20.42
N GLU A 392 13.93 -4.36 21.20
CA GLU A 392 15.34 -4.03 21.12
C GLU A 392 15.96 -4.41 19.77
N PHE A 393 15.59 -5.56 19.22
CA PHE A 393 16.08 -6.00 17.91
C PHE A 393 15.56 -5.12 16.77
N CYS A 394 14.25 -4.79 16.74
CA CYS A 394 13.67 -3.85 15.79
C CYS A 394 14.38 -2.49 15.84
N SER A 395 14.58 -1.96 17.04
CA SER A 395 15.25 -0.66 17.24
C SER A 395 16.70 -0.69 16.79
N ALA A 396 17.44 -1.77 17.08
CA ALA A 396 18.83 -1.94 16.61
C ALA A 396 18.91 -1.98 15.08
N ILE A 397 18.03 -2.74 14.43
CA ILE A 397 17.96 -2.83 12.97
C ILE A 397 17.54 -1.47 12.35
N SER A 398 16.60 -0.74 12.97
CA SER A 398 16.22 0.60 12.49
C SER A 398 17.39 1.58 12.54
N ILE A 399 18.17 1.57 13.62
CA ILE A 399 19.36 2.42 13.78
C ILE A 399 20.44 2.06 12.74
N GLU A 400 20.60 0.76 12.44
CA GLU A 400 21.60 0.26 11.51
C GLU A 400 21.23 0.52 10.04
N THR A 401 19.93 0.49 9.69
CA THR A 401 19.51 0.33 8.30
C THR A 401 18.49 1.36 7.82
N SER A 402 17.74 2.01 8.72
CA SER A 402 16.58 2.88 8.39
C SER A 402 15.55 2.21 7.47
N SER A 403 15.36 0.88 7.61
CA SER A 403 14.55 0.06 6.68
C SER A 403 13.29 -0.53 7.30
N ILE A 404 12.85 -0.01 8.44
CA ILE A 404 11.64 -0.47 9.15
C ILE A 404 10.67 0.70 9.30
N GLN A 405 9.39 0.41 9.10
CA GLN A 405 8.25 1.28 9.40
C GLN A 405 7.52 0.71 10.61
N TYR A 406 6.87 1.57 11.39
CA TYR A 406 6.09 1.20 12.56
C TYR A 406 4.66 1.68 12.43
N GLU A 407 3.71 0.88 12.91
CA GLU A 407 2.28 1.16 12.96
C GLU A 407 1.72 0.84 14.34
N SER A 408 0.70 1.53 14.80
CA SER A 408 0.05 1.26 16.09
C SER A 408 -0.76 -0.04 16.04
N ASP A 409 -0.32 -1.10 16.74
CA ASP A 409 -1.08 -2.34 16.84
C ASP A 409 -2.44 -2.14 17.53
N PRO A 410 -2.53 -1.46 18.70
CA PRO A 410 -3.81 -1.30 19.40
C PRO A 410 -4.89 -0.66 18.53
N GLN A 411 -4.59 0.47 17.88
CA GLN A 411 -5.54 1.20 17.04
C GLN A 411 -5.97 0.39 15.82
N ILE A 412 -5.02 -0.26 15.14
CA ILE A 412 -5.32 -1.08 13.96
C ILE A 412 -6.11 -2.32 14.35
N ARG A 413 -5.72 -3.01 15.43
CA ARG A 413 -6.37 -4.24 15.88
C ARG A 413 -7.79 -4.00 16.34
N GLU A 414 -8.07 -2.89 17.02
CA GLU A 414 -9.41 -2.50 17.43
C GLU A 414 -10.37 -2.38 16.24
N GLN A 415 -9.94 -1.74 15.18
CA GLN A 415 -10.78 -1.50 13.98
C GLN A 415 -10.81 -2.69 13.01
N TRP A 416 -9.70 -3.40 12.87
CA TRP A 416 -9.51 -4.37 11.79
C TRP A 416 -9.31 -5.80 12.27
N GLY A 417 -9.05 -6.05 13.57
CA GLY A 417 -8.68 -7.37 14.12
C GLY A 417 -7.21 -7.70 13.90
N ASP A 418 -6.82 -8.95 14.17
CA ASP A 418 -5.44 -9.39 14.25
C ASP A 418 -4.86 -10.00 12.95
N ASP A 419 -5.69 -10.44 11.98
CA ASP A 419 -5.20 -10.94 10.68
C ASP A 419 -5.23 -9.84 9.62
N VAL A 420 -4.45 -8.80 9.89
CA VAL A 420 -4.34 -7.57 9.11
C VAL A 420 -2.92 -7.39 8.62
N ALA A 421 -2.77 -6.81 7.44
CA ALA A 421 -1.50 -6.35 6.91
C ALA A 421 -1.64 -4.98 6.26
N ILE A 422 -0.53 -4.28 6.13
CA ILE A 422 -0.49 -2.97 5.48
C ILE A 422 -0.38 -3.15 3.96
N ALA A 423 -1.33 -2.55 3.24
CA ALA A 423 -1.23 -2.40 1.80
C ALA A 423 -0.48 -1.12 1.47
N CYS A 424 0.56 -1.22 0.67
CA CYS A 424 1.41 -0.08 0.30
C CYS A 424 2.17 0.46 1.53
N CYS A 425 1.86 1.70 1.96
CA CYS A 425 2.58 2.40 3.01
C CYS A 425 1.89 2.33 4.38
N VAL A 426 0.57 2.55 4.45
CA VAL A 426 -0.15 2.82 5.71
C VAL A 426 -1.57 2.23 5.76
N SER A 427 -2.07 1.60 4.68
CA SER A 427 -3.48 1.18 4.58
C SER A 427 -3.69 -0.21 5.19
N PRO A 428 -4.31 -0.36 6.36
CA PRO A 428 -4.58 -1.67 6.94
C PRO A 428 -5.70 -2.39 6.17
N MET A 429 -5.54 -3.69 5.99
CA MET A 429 -6.50 -4.53 5.29
C MET A 429 -6.59 -5.92 5.92
N LYS A 430 -7.81 -6.44 6.07
CA LYS A 430 -8.06 -7.83 6.48
C LYS A 430 -7.62 -8.77 5.37
N ILE A 431 -6.61 -9.61 5.63
CA ILE A 431 -5.99 -10.47 4.61
C ILE A 431 -7.00 -11.48 4.08
N GLY A 432 -7.16 -11.54 2.76
CA GLY A 432 -8.06 -12.45 2.09
C GLY A 432 -9.57 -12.19 2.31
N LYS A 433 -9.95 -11.11 2.99
CA LYS A 433 -11.35 -10.74 3.29
C LYS A 433 -11.73 -9.36 2.79
N GLN A 434 -10.75 -8.50 2.55
CA GLN A 434 -10.96 -7.12 2.15
C GLN A 434 -10.12 -6.77 0.91
N MET A 435 -10.72 -6.01 0.02
CA MET A 435 -10.02 -5.28 -1.02
C MET A 435 -10.29 -3.80 -0.89
N GLN A 436 -9.40 -2.97 -1.39
CA GLN A 436 -9.59 -1.54 -1.41
C GLN A 436 -9.47 -1.01 -2.84
N PHE A 437 -10.47 -0.28 -3.27
CA PHE A 437 -10.35 0.57 -4.44
C PHE A 437 -9.34 1.69 -4.15
N PHE A 438 -8.23 1.69 -4.88
CA PHE A 438 -7.15 2.64 -4.64
C PHE A 438 -7.58 4.06 -4.93
N GLY A 439 -7.41 4.93 -3.93
CA GLY A 439 -7.75 6.34 -4.05
C GLY A 439 -6.59 7.20 -4.56
N ALA A 440 -6.95 8.43 -4.80
CA ALA A 440 -6.04 9.54 -5.07
C ALA A 440 -5.95 10.43 -3.83
N ARG A 441 -5.47 11.66 -4.00
CA ARG A 441 -5.47 12.67 -2.94
C ARG A 441 -6.10 13.95 -3.42
N VAL A 442 -6.91 14.53 -2.56
CA VAL A 442 -7.32 15.92 -2.66
C VAL A 442 -6.17 16.78 -2.15
N ASN A 443 -5.75 17.77 -2.91
CA ASN A 443 -4.84 18.81 -2.43
C ASN A 443 -5.64 19.81 -1.59
N ALA A 444 -5.77 19.54 -0.28
CA ALA A 444 -6.55 20.34 0.64
C ALA A 444 -6.05 21.78 0.74
N ALA A 445 -4.73 21.95 0.66
CA ALA A 445 -4.10 23.27 0.67
C ALA A 445 -4.45 24.08 -0.59
N LYS A 446 -4.40 23.46 -1.77
CA LYS A 446 -4.79 24.12 -3.02
C LYS A 446 -6.29 24.47 -3.06
N ALA A 447 -7.13 23.64 -2.43
CA ALA A 447 -8.56 23.92 -2.29
C ALA A 447 -8.81 25.24 -1.51
N LEU A 448 -7.99 25.54 -0.49
CA LEU A 448 -8.05 26.82 0.23
C LEU A 448 -7.74 27.99 -0.71
N LEU A 449 -6.69 27.89 -1.52
CA LEU A 449 -6.35 28.95 -2.48
C LEU A 449 -7.43 29.17 -3.55
N TYR A 450 -8.11 28.09 -3.97
CA TYR A 450 -9.27 28.21 -4.88
C TYR A 450 -10.46 28.86 -4.19
N ALA A 451 -10.72 28.54 -2.93
CA ALA A 451 -11.78 29.19 -2.15
C ALA A 451 -11.55 30.70 -2.06
N LEU A 452 -10.34 31.13 -1.77
CA LEU A 452 -9.96 32.54 -1.68
C LEU A 452 -10.06 33.26 -3.03
N ASN A 453 -9.78 32.56 -4.14
CA ASN A 453 -9.74 33.10 -5.50
C ASN A 453 -11.02 32.81 -6.34
N GLY A 454 -12.11 32.35 -5.71
CA GLY A 454 -13.37 32.06 -6.41
C GLY A 454 -13.25 31.00 -7.50
N GLY A 455 -12.49 29.93 -7.25
CA GLY A 455 -12.30 28.82 -8.17
C GLY A 455 -11.24 29.05 -9.27
N ARG A 456 -10.50 30.17 -9.20
CA ARG A 456 -9.37 30.41 -10.11
C ARG A 456 -8.09 29.76 -9.55
N ASP A 457 -7.37 29.12 -10.44
CA ASP A 457 -6.05 28.54 -10.14
C ASP A 457 -5.03 29.66 -9.89
N GLU A 458 -4.41 29.67 -8.73
CA GLU A 458 -3.49 30.69 -8.26
C GLU A 458 -2.17 30.75 -9.04
N MET A 459 -1.79 29.65 -9.70
CA MET A 459 -0.56 29.55 -10.48
C MET A 459 -0.76 30.03 -11.93
N THR A 460 -1.93 29.79 -12.50
CA THR A 460 -2.18 30.04 -13.93
C THR A 460 -3.23 31.12 -14.18
N GLY A 461 -3.99 31.55 -13.17
CA GLY A 461 -5.13 32.46 -13.27
C GLY A 461 -6.35 31.88 -13.96
N LYS A 462 -6.32 30.63 -14.41
CA LYS A 462 -7.45 29.99 -15.10
C LYS A 462 -8.60 29.70 -14.15
N LEU A 463 -9.83 29.96 -14.61
CA LEU A 463 -11.03 29.52 -13.89
C LEU A 463 -11.18 28.00 -14.03
N ILE A 464 -11.07 27.28 -12.92
CA ILE A 464 -11.22 25.83 -12.83
C ILE A 464 -12.59 25.45 -12.29
N VAL A 465 -13.08 26.21 -11.30
CA VAL A 465 -14.36 25.98 -10.64
C VAL A 465 -15.29 27.16 -10.91
N GLU A 466 -16.36 26.91 -11.64
CA GLU A 466 -17.34 27.95 -11.97
C GLU A 466 -18.37 28.13 -10.85
N GLY A 467 -18.89 29.34 -10.72
CA GLY A 467 -20.02 29.66 -9.81
C GLY A 467 -19.61 30.04 -8.39
N TYR A 468 -18.28 30.18 -8.13
CA TYR A 468 -17.76 30.62 -6.84
C TYR A 468 -17.27 32.08 -6.91
N GLU A 469 -17.59 32.86 -5.87
CA GLU A 469 -17.11 34.24 -5.75
C GLU A 469 -15.83 34.31 -4.93
N PRO A 470 -14.80 35.04 -5.39
CA PRO A 470 -13.59 35.26 -4.60
C PRO A 470 -13.88 36.10 -3.35
N ILE A 471 -13.01 36.01 -2.36
CA ILE A 471 -13.04 36.96 -1.23
C ILE A 471 -12.75 38.36 -1.76
N LYS A 472 -13.58 39.33 -1.32
CA LYS A 472 -13.54 40.71 -1.80
C LYS A 472 -12.83 41.60 -0.83
N GLY A 473 -12.21 42.67 -1.36
CA GLY A 473 -11.51 43.69 -0.57
C GLY A 473 -10.01 43.39 -0.41
N ASP A 474 -9.32 44.43 0.06
CA ASP A 474 -7.87 44.40 0.28
C ASP A 474 -7.54 44.47 1.81
N GLY A 475 -8.54 44.32 2.66
CA GLY A 475 -8.37 44.27 4.11
C GLY A 475 -7.97 42.90 4.59
N PRO A 476 -7.72 42.76 5.92
CA PRO A 476 -7.44 41.47 6.51
C PRO A 476 -8.53 40.45 6.25
N LEU A 477 -8.11 39.19 6.09
CA LEU A 477 -9.04 38.07 5.92
C LEU A 477 -9.79 37.77 7.22
N ASP A 478 -11.09 37.49 7.11
CA ASP A 478 -11.93 37.05 8.22
C ASP A 478 -12.01 35.52 8.25
N PHE A 479 -11.76 34.92 9.42
CA PHE A 479 -11.70 33.47 9.55
C PHE A 479 -13.01 32.77 9.20
N ASP A 480 -14.14 33.31 9.68
CA ASP A 480 -15.45 32.66 9.46
C ASP A 480 -15.86 32.73 7.99
N GLU A 481 -15.56 33.86 7.31
CA GLU A 481 -15.79 33.98 5.86
C GLU A 481 -14.90 33.00 5.07
N VAL A 482 -13.61 32.90 5.44
CA VAL A 482 -12.66 31.99 4.77
C VAL A 482 -13.07 30.54 4.99
N TRP A 483 -13.42 30.17 6.22
CA TRP A 483 -13.85 28.80 6.55
C TRP A 483 -15.08 28.39 5.74
N LEU A 484 -16.11 29.23 5.70
CA LEU A 484 -17.31 28.96 4.93
C LEU A 484 -17.01 28.72 3.44
N LYS A 485 -16.20 29.58 2.84
CA LYS A 485 -15.79 29.43 1.43
C LYS A 485 -14.92 28.19 1.18
N TYR A 486 -14.12 27.82 2.15
CA TYR A 486 -13.31 26.61 2.07
C TYR A 486 -14.17 25.36 2.12
N GLU A 487 -15.17 25.31 3.01
CA GLU A 487 -16.15 24.20 3.05
C GLU A 487 -16.93 24.08 1.74
N GLU A 488 -17.42 25.19 1.18
CA GLU A 488 -18.09 25.22 -0.13
C GLU A 488 -17.17 24.69 -1.25
N MET A 489 -15.89 25.07 -1.23
CA MET A 489 -14.91 24.57 -2.20
C MET A 489 -14.62 23.08 -2.03
N LEU A 490 -14.53 22.59 -0.79
CA LEU A 490 -14.39 21.16 -0.50
C LEU A 490 -15.57 20.36 -1.03
N ASP A 491 -16.82 20.87 -0.99
CA ASP A 491 -17.97 20.17 -1.60
C ASP A 491 -17.77 19.90 -3.08
N TRP A 492 -17.31 20.89 -3.83
CA TRP A 492 -17.03 20.72 -5.25
C TRP A 492 -15.86 19.76 -5.51
N VAL A 493 -14.76 19.92 -4.75
CA VAL A 493 -13.56 19.11 -4.92
C VAL A 493 -13.87 17.65 -4.61
N ILE A 494 -14.52 17.38 -3.47
CA ILE A 494 -14.85 16.02 -3.03
C ILE A 494 -15.86 15.36 -4.00
N ALA A 495 -16.89 16.07 -4.44
CA ALA A 495 -17.83 15.54 -5.43
C ALA A 495 -17.14 15.17 -6.75
N THR A 496 -16.21 16.01 -7.22
CA THR A 496 -15.42 15.73 -8.44
C THR A 496 -14.47 14.56 -8.25
N TYR A 497 -13.83 14.48 -7.09
CA TYR A 497 -12.92 13.44 -6.69
C TYR A 497 -13.58 12.07 -6.62
N VAL A 498 -14.70 11.96 -5.91
CA VAL A 498 -15.47 10.71 -5.78
C VAL A 498 -16.02 10.26 -7.14
N GLU A 499 -16.53 11.19 -7.97
CA GLU A 499 -16.96 10.87 -9.34
C GLU A 499 -15.80 10.26 -10.16
N ALA A 500 -14.62 10.86 -10.09
CA ALA A 500 -13.43 10.34 -10.79
C ALA A 500 -13.06 8.92 -10.31
N LEU A 501 -13.06 8.68 -9.00
CA LEU A 501 -12.76 7.36 -8.42
C LEU A 501 -13.81 6.31 -8.83
N ASN A 502 -15.09 6.64 -8.79
CA ASN A 502 -16.16 5.74 -9.23
C ASN A 502 -15.98 5.33 -10.71
N ILE A 503 -15.64 6.28 -11.59
CA ILE A 503 -15.37 6.02 -13.01
C ILE A 503 -14.14 5.11 -13.18
N ILE A 504 -13.07 5.40 -12.47
CA ILE A 504 -11.82 4.63 -12.53
C ILE A 504 -12.09 3.18 -12.15
N HIS A 505 -12.73 2.94 -11.01
CA HIS A 505 -12.91 1.59 -10.50
C HIS A 505 -13.98 0.79 -11.26
N TYR A 506 -15.03 1.46 -11.77
CA TYR A 506 -15.92 0.84 -12.75
C TYR A 506 -15.15 0.35 -14.00
N SER A 507 -14.29 1.20 -14.54
CA SER A 507 -13.51 0.87 -15.73
C SER A 507 -12.47 -0.22 -15.45
N HIS A 508 -11.88 -0.18 -14.26
CA HIS A 508 -10.91 -1.18 -13.82
C HIS A 508 -11.55 -2.58 -13.69
N ASP A 509 -12.63 -2.69 -12.96
CA ASP A 509 -13.37 -3.96 -12.81
C ASP A 509 -13.81 -4.55 -14.16
N LYS A 510 -14.12 -3.68 -15.13
CA LYS A 510 -14.59 -4.11 -16.43
C LYS A 510 -13.50 -4.54 -17.41
N TYR A 511 -12.35 -3.87 -17.39
CA TYR A 511 -11.31 -4.04 -18.41
C TYR A 511 -9.98 -4.58 -17.89
N ALA A 512 -9.80 -4.58 -16.57
CA ALA A 512 -8.54 -4.96 -15.91
C ALA A 512 -8.78 -5.70 -14.58
N TYR A 513 -9.79 -6.58 -14.53
CA TYR A 513 -10.15 -7.31 -13.31
C TYR A 513 -8.98 -8.12 -12.75
N GLU A 514 -8.68 -7.96 -11.47
CA GLU A 514 -7.54 -8.55 -10.78
C GLU A 514 -7.83 -9.99 -10.31
N SER A 515 -8.01 -10.88 -11.26
CA SER A 515 -8.59 -12.20 -11.06
C SER A 515 -7.79 -13.11 -10.14
N ILE A 516 -6.45 -13.10 -10.19
CA ILE A 516 -5.64 -13.99 -9.34
C ILE A 516 -5.65 -13.53 -7.88
N GLU A 517 -5.54 -12.24 -7.62
CA GLU A 517 -5.59 -11.73 -6.26
C GLU A 517 -6.96 -11.95 -5.64
N MET A 518 -8.02 -11.66 -6.41
CA MET A 518 -9.39 -11.91 -5.97
C MET A 518 -9.69 -13.40 -5.79
N ALA A 519 -9.01 -14.30 -6.51
CA ALA A 519 -9.10 -15.74 -6.29
C ALA A 519 -8.56 -16.20 -4.93
N LEU A 520 -7.66 -15.40 -4.34
CA LEU A 520 -7.07 -15.64 -3.03
C LEU A 520 -7.81 -14.93 -1.89
N HIS A 521 -9.05 -14.52 -2.14
CA HIS A 521 -9.97 -13.92 -1.18
C HIS A 521 -11.21 -14.81 -0.95
N ASP A 522 -11.93 -14.51 0.11
CA ASP A 522 -13.28 -15.06 0.30
C ASP A 522 -14.18 -14.64 -0.84
N SER A 523 -15.26 -15.40 -1.08
CA SER A 523 -16.20 -15.07 -2.16
C SER A 523 -17.08 -13.87 -1.83
N ASP A 524 -17.36 -13.65 -0.54
CA ASP A 524 -17.98 -12.44 -0.02
C ASP A 524 -16.88 -11.52 0.52
N ILE A 525 -16.61 -10.42 -0.19
CA ILE A 525 -15.49 -9.54 0.08
C ILE A 525 -15.95 -8.17 0.56
N ILE A 526 -15.31 -7.67 1.60
CA ILE A 526 -15.45 -6.27 2.05
C ILE A 526 -14.74 -5.39 1.02
N ARG A 527 -15.46 -4.38 0.50
CA ARG A 527 -14.89 -3.38 -0.41
C ARG A 527 -14.75 -2.06 0.32
N ALA A 528 -13.55 -1.50 0.33
CA ALA A 528 -13.29 -0.15 0.78
C ALA A 528 -12.93 0.76 -0.41
N MET A 529 -13.10 2.06 -0.26
CA MET A 529 -12.60 3.08 -1.19
C MET A 529 -11.58 3.92 -0.45
N GLY A 530 -10.31 3.76 -0.78
CA GLY A 530 -9.22 4.51 -0.16
C GLY A 530 -9.18 5.94 -0.69
N CYS A 531 -9.71 6.87 0.07
CA CYS A 531 -9.61 8.30 -0.19
C CYS A 531 -8.36 8.88 0.51
N GLY A 532 -8.08 10.16 0.30
CA GLY A 532 -6.96 10.79 1.00
C GLY A 532 -6.85 12.28 0.77
N ILE A 533 -6.17 12.93 1.70
CA ILE A 533 -5.83 14.35 1.62
C ILE A 533 -4.31 14.57 1.70
N ALA A 534 -3.85 15.66 1.10
CA ALA A 534 -2.49 16.15 1.17
C ALA A 534 -2.47 17.63 1.52
N GLY A 535 -1.42 18.06 2.24
CA GLY A 535 -1.22 19.45 2.62
C GLY A 535 -1.96 19.87 3.90
N LEU A 536 -2.26 18.91 4.80
CA LEU A 536 -2.98 19.17 6.06
C LEU A 536 -2.32 20.27 6.88
N SER A 537 -1.02 20.16 7.17
CA SER A 537 -0.29 21.15 7.99
C SER A 537 -0.32 22.55 7.39
N ILE A 538 -0.17 22.67 6.08
CA ILE A 538 -0.18 23.97 5.39
C ILE A 538 -1.53 24.64 5.50
N VAL A 539 -2.63 23.90 5.32
CA VAL A 539 -3.97 24.48 5.44
C VAL A 539 -4.32 24.77 6.89
N ALA A 540 -3.93 23.90 7.83
CA ALA A 540 -4.14 24.13 9.26
C ALA A 540 -3.42 25.39 9.74
N ASP A 541 -2.13 25.55 9.42
CA ASP A 541 -1.32 26.71 9.76
C ASP A 541 -1.83 27.99 9.07
N SER A 542 -2.29 27.89 7.81
CA SER A 542 -2.87 29.03 7.11
C SER A 542 -4.17 29.53 7.75
N LEU A 543 -5.05 28.62 8.15
CA LEU A 543 -6.28 28.94 8.86
C LEU A 543 -5.99 29.46 10.26
N SER A 544 -5.00 28.89 10.94
CA SER A 544 -4.51 29.39 12.24
C SER A 544 -3.97 30.81 12.11
N ALA A 545 -3.17 31.10 11.11
CA ALA A 545 -2.67 32.45 10.83
C ALA A 545 -3.81 33.45 10.60
N ILE A 546 -4.84 33.07 9.81
CA ILE A 546 -6.02 33.93 9.58
C ILE A 546 -6.82 34.15 10.86
N LYS A 547 -6.88 33.14 11.74
CA LYS A 547 -7.67 33.20 13.00
C LYS A 547 -6.98 34.00 14.11
N TYR A 548 -5.65 33.91 14.23
CA TYR A 548 -4.91 34.40 15.39
C TYR A 548 -3.93 35.54 15.08
N ALA A 549 -3.60 35.76 13.80
CA ALA A 549 -2.78 36.89 13.34
C ALA A 549 -3.58 37.79 12.42
N THR A 550 -2.93 38.75 11.78
CA THR A 550 -3.55 39.62 10.76
C THR A 550 -3.01 39.25 9.41
N VAL A 551 -3.83 38.67 8.56
CA VAL A 551 -3.45 38.22 7.21
C VAL A 551 -4.09 39.11 6.16
N THR A 552 -3.30 39.84 5.40
CA THR A 552 -3.75 40.69 4.31
C THR A 552 -3.38 40.08 2.94
N PRO A 553 -4.33 39.84 2.03
CA PRO A 553 -4.04 39.29 0.72
C PRO A 553 -3.36 40.29 -0.20
N VAL A 554 -2.37 39.84 -0.98
CA VAL A 554 -1.70 40.63 -2.03
C VAL A 554 -2.24 40.17 -3.39
N ARG A 555 -2.81 41.07 -4.16
CA ARG A 555 -3.43 40.80 -5.46
C ARG A 555 -2.58 41.30 -6.62
N ASP A 556 -2.66 40.56 -7.72
CA ASP A 556 -2.13 41.04 -9.01
C ASP A 556 -3.11 41.99 -9.73
N ASP A 557 -2.71 42.47 -10.90
CA ASP A 557 -3.51 43.41 -11.73
C ASP A 557 -4.84 42.78 -12.22
N THR A 558 -5.03 41.43 -12.12
CA THR A 558 -6.24 40.72 -12.48
C THR A 558 -7.17 40.50 -11.28
N GLY A 559 -6.75 40.91 -10.08
CA GLY A 559 -7.43 40.71 -8.82
C GLY A 559 -7.23 39.31 -8.22
N LEU A 560 -6.34 38.50 -8.79
CA LEU A 560 -5.96 37.18 -8.25
C LEU A 560 -5.08 37.37 -7.01
N ILE A 561 -5.37 36.67 -5.92
CA ILE A 561 -4.51 36.66 -4.74
C ILE A 561 -3.28 35.79 -5.07
N VAL A 562 -2.11 36.40 -5.03
CA VAL A 562 -0.83 35.76 -5.40
C VAL A 562 0.16 35.67 -4.23
N ASP A 563 -0.09 36.42 -3.14
CA ASP A 563 0.73 36.40 -1.93
C ASP A 563 -0.07 36.91 -0.72
N TYR A 564 0.52 36.82 0.47
CA TYR A 564 -0.07 37.24 1.74
C TYR A 564 0.96 37.98 2.59
N ILE A 565 0.48 38.99 3.33
CA ILE A 565 1.23 39.65 4.39
C ILE A 565 0.62 39.22 5.71
N THR A 566 1.40 38.49 6.51
CA THR A 566 0.98 37.98 7.83
C THR A 566 1.72 38.73 8.91
N GLU A 567 0.98 39.45 9.77
CA GLU A 567 1.51 40.25 10.88
C GLU A 567 0.99 39.70 12.21
N GLY A 568 1.91 39.43 13.14
CA GLY A 568 1.62 38.80 14.43
C GLY A 568 1.95 37.32 14.48
N ASP A 569 1.92 36.76 15.68
CA ASP A 569 2.20 35.35 15.94
C ASP A 569 0.91 34.53 15.90
N PHE A 570 0.99 33.29 15.47
CA PHE A 570 -0.11 32.33 15.48
C PHE A 570 0.39 30.95 15.94
N PRO A 571 -0.47 30.11 16.56
CA PRO A 571 -0.13 28.75 16.91
C PRO A 571 0.03 27.91 15.62
N ALA A 572 1.11 27.14 15.54
CA ALA A 572 1.38 26.25 14.42
C ALA A 572 1.12 24.79 14.83
N TYR A 573 0.57 24.01 13.89
CA TYR A 573 0.35 22.57 14.02
C TYR A 573 1.69 21.84 14.24
N GLY A 574 1.67 20.84 15.13
CA GLY A 574 2.85 20.05 15.46
C GLY A 574 3.62 20.51 16.69
N ASN A 575 3.00 21.35 17.53
CA ASN A 575 3.59 21.86 18.76
C ASN A 575 2.77 21.49 20.02
N ASP A 576 1.85 20.54 19.90
CA ASP A 576 0.93 20.16 20.96
C ASP A 576 0.09 21.34 21.47
N ASP A 577 -0.40 22.15 20.54
CA ASP A 577 -1.24 23.33 20.80
C ASP A 577 -2.63 23.10 20.20
N ASP A 578 -3.62 22.87 21.05
CA ASP A 578 -5.01 22.56 20.64
C ASP A 578 -5.60 23.60 19.70
N ARG A 579 -5.15 24.87 19.78
CA ARG A 579 -5.65 25.94 18.90
C ARG A 579 -5.35 25.70 17.42
N ALA A 580 -4.24 25.02 17.11
CA ALA A 580 -3.85 24.65 15.75
C ALA A 580 -4.22 23.19 15.46
N ASP A 581 -4.06 22.30 16.43
CA ASP A 581 -4.32 20.87 16.28
C ASP A 581 -5.81 20.59 16.03
N ASP A 582 -6.72 21.30 16.74
CA ASP A 582 -8.18 21.22 16.50
C ASP A 582 -8.57 21.65 15.09
N ILE A 583 -7.87 22.63 14.50
CA ILE A 583 -8.12 23.02 13.09
C ILE A 583 -7.75 21.87 12.17
N ALA A 584 -6.60 21.21 12.38
CA ALA A 584 -6.17 20.06 11.58
C ALA A 584 -7.16 18.89 11.71
N ALA A 585 -7.57 18.54 12.92
CA ALA A 585 -8.57 17.49 13.18
C ALA A 585 -9.92 17.84 12.50
N THR A 586 -10.38 19.08 12.61
CA THR A 586 -11.62 19.55 11.96
C THR A 586 -11.58 19.40 10.44
N ILE A 587 -10.43 19.65 9.79
CA ILE A 587 -10.26 19.47 8.35
C ILE A 587 -10.41 18.00 7.97
N VAL A 588 -9.74 17.10 8.70
CA VAL A 588 -9.78 15.65 8.46
C VAL A 588 -11.21 15.14 8.59
N HIS A 589 -11.89 15.50 9.67
CA HIS A 589 -13.29 15.16 9.94
C HIS A 589 -14.23 15.70 8.82
N THR A 590 -14.12 16.98 8.49
CA THR A 590 -14.98 17.62 7.48
C THR A 590 -14.86 16.94 6.12
N VAL A 591 -13.63 16.60 5.69
CA VAL A 591 -13.44 15.91 4.41
C VAL A 591 -14.05 14.51 4.46
N MET A 592 -13.88 13.76 5.54
CA MET A 592 -14.44 12.41 5.68
C MET A 592 -15.98 12.44 5.67
N GLU A 593 -16.62 13.35 6.37
CA GLU A 593 -18.08 13.50 6.37
C GLU A 593 -18.63 13.85 4.96
N LYS A 594 -17.93 14.70 4.23
CA LYS A 594 -18.30 15.01 2.83
C LYS A 594 -18.14 13.79 1.91
N ILE A 595 -17.12 12.95 2.10
CA ILE A 595 -16.96 11.70 1.34
C ILE A 595 -18.09 10.72 1.67
N LYS A 596 -18.40 10.50 2.97
CA LYS A 596 -19.48 9.62 3.44
C LYS A 596 -20.86 9.99 2.86
N ALA A 597 -21.08 11.25 2.53
CA ALA A 597 -22.33 11.74 1.97
C ALA A 597 -22.58 11.33 0.50
N ILE A 598 -21.57 10.79 -0.20
CA ILE A 598 -21.63 10.49 -1.63
C ILE A 598 -21.58 8.98 -1.86
N PRO A 599 -22.50 8.39 -2.65
CA PRO A 599 -22.45 6.97 -2.97
C PRO A 599 -21.16 6.57 -3.69
N LEU A 600 -20.53 5.50 -3.22
CA LEU A 600 -19.32 4.93 -3.80
C LEU A 600 -19.63 3.72 -4.67
N TYR A 601 -18.76 3.46 -5.64
CA TYR A 601 -18.87 2.33 -6.55
C TYR A 601 -18.95 0.99 -5.79
N ARG A 602 -19.94 0.16 -6.13
CA ARG A 602 -20.23 -1.14 -5.50
C ARG A 602 -20.45 -1.07 -3.98
N ASP A 603 -21.04 0.02 -3.51
CA ASP A 603 -21.31 0.25 -2.08
C ASP A 603 -20.06 0.11 -1.20
N ALA A 604 -18.90 0.53 -1.73
CA ALA A 604 -17.65 0.49 -1.00
C ALA A 604 -17.70 1.37 0.25
N ILE A 605 -17.06 0.90 1.34
CA ILE A 605 -16.92 1.67 2.57
C ILE A 605 -15.85 2.74 2.34
N PRO A 606 -16.15 4.02 2.55
CA PRO A 606 -15.13 5.06 2.44
C PRO A 606 -14.11 4.92 3.56
N THR A 607 -12.84 5.07 3.21
CA THR A 607 -11.73 5.26 4.16
C THR A 607 -10.93 6.47 3.72
N GLN A 608 -10.22 7.10 4.65
CA GLN A 608 -9.41 8.27 4.35
C GLN A 608 -7.99 8.08 4.88
N SER A 609 -7.01 8.61 4.16
CA SER A 609 -5.62 8.70 4.62
C SER A 609 -5.14 10.15 4.66
N VAL A 610 -4.28 10.46 5.63
CA VAL A 610 -3.48 11.69 5.65
C VAL A 610 -2.08 11.32 5.21
N LEU A 611 -1.85 11.38 3.88
CA LEU A 611 -0.64 10.83 3.26
C LEU A 611 -0.33 11.55 1.94
N THR A 612 0.91 11.99 1.75
CA THR A 612 1.41 12.53 0.46
C THR A 612 2.09 11.46 -0.39
N ILE A 613 2.33 10.26 0.16
CA ILE A 613 3.29 9.29 -0.40
C ILE A 613 4.64 10.01 -0.55
N THR A 614 5.33 9.86 -1.67
CA THR A 614 6.55 10.58 -2.02
C THR A 614 6.30 11.76 -2.97
N SER A 615 5.02 12.18 -3.11
CA SER A 615 4.58 13.21 -4.07
C SER A 615 4.64 14.63 -3.54
N ASN A 616 5.14 14.84 -2.33
CA ASN A 616 5.23 16.14 -1.67
C ASN A 616 5.91 17.23 -2.53
N VAL A 617 6.94 16.88 -3.30
CA VAL A 617 7.61 17.77 -4.25
C VAL A 617 6.67 18.20 -5.38
N VAL A 618 5.86 17.27 -5.90
CA VAL A 618 4.90 17.54 -6.99
C VAL A 618 3.80 18.49 -6.50
N TYR A 619 3.29 18.27 -5.28
CA TYR A 619 2.31 19.19 -4.68
C TYR A 619 2.88 20.60 -4.53
N GLY A 620 4.09 20.76 -3.99
CA GLY A 620 4.72 22.05 -3.83
C GLY A 620 4.91 22.80 -5.15
N LYS A 621 5.37 22.10 -6.19
CA LYS A 621 5.55 22.70 -7.54
C LYS A 621 4.24 23.18 -8.16
N ALA A 622 3.12 22.61 -7.80
CA ALA A 622 1.80 22.90 -8.35
C ALA A 622 1.00 23.89 -7.50
N THR A 623 1.57 24.45 -6.42
CA THR A 623 0.82 25.25 -5.43
C THR A 623 1.49 26.57 -5.18
N GLY A 624 0.70 27.64 -4.97
CA GLY A 624 1.14 29.01 -4.75
C GLY A 624 1.58 29.30 -3.32
N ASN A 625 1.63 30.59 -2.96
CA ASN A 625 1.92 31.08 -1.61
C ASN A 625 0.73 30.94 -0.67
N PHE A 626 0.98 30.81 0.63
CA PHE A 626 -0.03 30.60 1.67
C PHE A 626 0.05 31.66 2.79
N PRO A 627 -1.08 31.86 3.51
CA PRO A 627 -1.13 32.69 4.72
C PRO A 627 -0.16 32.27 5.84
N SER A 628 0.16 30.99 5.97
CA SER A 628 1.16 30.46 6.92
C SER A 628 2.58 30.94 6.64
N GLY A 629 2.84 31.49 5.47
CA GLY A 629 4.18 31.83 4.99
C GLY A 629 4.82 30.78 4.11
N HIS A 630 4.15 29.63 3.85
CA HIS A 630 4.60 28.62 2.91
C HIS A 630 4.72 29.24 1.50
N ARG A 631 5.84 29.01 0.84
CA ARG A 631 6.16 29.61 -0.45
C ARG A 631 5.90 28.68 -1.63
N ALA A 632 5.41 29.26 -2.72
CA ALA A 632 5.23 28.57 -3.98
C ALA A 632 6.47 27.77 -4.40
N GLY A 633 6.26 26.52 -4.81
CA GLY A 633 7.32 25.61 -5.21
C GLY A 633 8.05 24.89 -4.07
N THR A 634 7.83 25.25 -2.82
CA THR A 634 8.36 24.53 -1.66
C THR A 634 7.65 23.18 -1.53
N PRO A 635 8.35 22.04 -1.36
CA PRO A 635 7.73 20.75 -1.13
C PRO A 635 6.81 20.77 0.09
N PHE A 636 5.67 20.09 0.00
CA PHE A 636 4.81 19.87 1.16
C PHE A 636 5.52 18.99 2.18
N SER A 637 5.13 19.10 3.46
CA SER A 637 5.54 18.14 4.46
C SER A 637 4.88 16.76 4.17
N PRO A 638 5.57 15.64 4.42
CA PRO A 638 5.00 14.32 4.16
C PRO A 638 3.85 14.02 5.12
N GLY A 639 2.73 13.55 4.56
CA GLY A 639 1.58 13.08 5.33
C GLY A 639 1.01 14.08 6.31
N ALA A 640 0.95 13.69 7.56
CA ALA A 640 0.47 14.48 8.69
C ALA A 640 1.59 15.26 9.39
N ASN A 641 2.80 15.27 8.86
CA ASN A 641 3.91 16.03 9.44
C ASN A 641 3.57 17.52 9.54
N PRO A 642 4.03 18.19 10.60
CA PRO A 642 4.06 19.65 10.66
C PRO A 642 4.78 20.26 9.44
N GLU A 643 4.49 21.49 9.12
CA GLU A 643 5.23 22.22 8.10
C GLU A 643 6.70 22.40 8.55
N ASN A 644 7.63 22.26 7.59
CA ASN A 644 9.07 22.33 7.88
C ASN A 644 9.47 23.61 8.61
N GLY A 645 9.99 23.45 9.83
CA GLY A 645 10.44 24.54 10.69
C GLY A 645 9.36 25.17 11.56
N MET A 646 8.12 24.67 11.50
CA MET A 646 7.03 25.13 12.37
C MET A 646 6.95 24.32 13.67
N ASP A 647 7.49 23.11 13.72
CA ASP A 647 7.55 22.19 14.87
C ASP A 647 8.66 22.58 15.86
N THR A 648 8.48 23.69 16.55
CA THR A 648 9.51 24.28 17.42
C THR A 648 9.60 23.66 18.82
N HIS A 649 8.60 22.85 19.23
CA HIS A 649 8.55 22.17 20.53
C HIS A 649 9.15 20.77 20.54
N GLY A 650 9.68 20.33 19.39
CA GLY A 650 10.38 19.05 19.25
C GLY A 650 9.48 17.89 18.87
N MET A 651 10.13 16.73 18.65
CA MET A 651 9.51 15.55 18.05
C MET A 651 8.32 15.00 18.83
N VAL A 652 8.39 14.96 20.17
CA VAL A 652 7.29 14.42 21.00
C VAL A 652 6.04 15.28 20.85
N ALA A 653 6.18 16.60 20.92
CA ALA A 653 5.04 17.50 20.69
C ALA A 653 4.44 17.32 19.28
N SER A 654 5.29 17.09 18.26
CA SER A 654 4.82 16.79 16.92
C SER A 654 4.05 15.45 16.85
N MET A 655 4.51 14.43 17.55
CA MET A 655 3.81 13.14 17.64
C MET A 655 2.47 13.28 18.35
N LEU A 656 2.41 14.04 19.44
CA LEU A 656 1.15 14.31 20.17
C LEU A 656 0.14 15.08 19.30
N SER A 657 0.57 16.10 18.57
CA SER A 657 -0.32 16.81 17.62
C SER A 657 -0.89 15.88 16.55
N VAL A 658 -0.08 14.96 16.03
CA VAL A 658 -0.55 13.96 15.03
C VAL A 658 -1.49 12.95 15.70
N GLY A 659 -1.23 12.57 16.96
CA GLY A 659 -2.07 11.65 17.73
C GLY A 659 -3.49 12.18 17.99
N LYS A 660 -3.70 13.50 17.96
CA LYS A 660 -5.03 14.12 18.09
C LYS A 660 -5.91 14.01 16.83
N LEU A 661 -5.35 13.54 15.71
CA LEU A 661 -6.16 13.25 14.51
C LEU A 661 -6.95 11.96 14.76
N ASP A 662 -8.28 12.04 14.67
CA ASP A 662 -9.14 10.90 14.91
C ASP A 662 -8.90 9.80 13.86
N TYR A 663 -8.48 8.62 14.32
CA TYR A 663 -8.22 7.48 13.46
C TYR A 663 -9.50 6.94 12.79
N GLU A 664 -10.68 7.09 13.44
CA GLU A 664 -11.95 6.71 12.81
C GLU A 664 -12.29 7.55 11.56
N ASP A 665 -11.80 8.78 11.49
CA ASP A 665 -11.89 9.63 10.30
C ASP A 665 -10.77 9.36 9.29
N ALA A 666 -9.74 8.60 9.65
CA ALA A 666 -8.57 8.33 8.81
C ALA A 666 -8.16 6.84 8.79
N LEU A 667 -9.13 5.93 8.65
CA LEU A 667 -8.96 4.47 8.64
C LEU A 667 -8.03 3.93 7.55
N ASP A 668 -7.65 4.73 6.55
CA ASP A 668 -6.66 4.39 5.52
C ASP A 668 -5.23 4.81 5.90
N GLY A 669 -5.05 5.28 7.14
CA GLY A 669 -3.77 5.54 7.78
C GLY A 669 -3.35 7.02 7.83
N ILE A 670 -2.59 7.33 8.89
CA ILE A 670 -2.02 8.65 9.16
C ILE A 670 -0.50 8.49 9.13
N SER A 671 0.18 9.18 8.23
CA SER A 671 1.63 9.06 8.06
C SER A 671 2.38 10.18 8.77
N LEU A 672 3.30 9.81 9.66
CA LEU A 672 4.27 10.69 10.28
C LEU A 672 5.70 10.21 9.98
N THR A 673 6.55 11.09 9.49
CA THR A 673 7.95 10.79 9.20
C THR A 673 8.86 11.61 10.10
N ASN A 674 9.62 10.94 10.95
CA ASN A 674 10.62 11.56 11.82
C ASN A 674 12.04 11.20 11.36
N THR A 675 12.94 12.16 11.42
CA THR A 675 14.37 11.95 11.14
C THR A 675 15.16 12.11 12.43
N ILE A 676 15.80 11.02 12.87
CA ILE A 676 16.60 11.01 14.09
C ILE A 676 18.02 10.56 13.74
N THR A 677 19.02 11.35 14.11
CA THR A 677 20.41 10.88 14.02
C THR A 677 20.72 9.95 15.18
N PRO A 678 21.42 8.81 14.96
CA PRO A 678 21.68 7.86 16.04
C PRO A 678 22.38 8.48 17.26
N THR A 679 23.25 9.47 17.06
CA THR A 679 23.94 10.17 18.14
C THR A 679 23.01 11.04 19.02
N ALA A 680 21.83 11.42 18.53
CA ALA A 680 20.81 12.09 19.32
C ALA A 680 20.09 11.12 20.29
N LEU A 681 20.10 9.83 19.98
CA LEU A 681 19.51 8.79 20.84
C LEU A 681 20.43 8.37 21.99
N GLY A 682 21.73 8.63 21.93
CA GLY A 682 22.65 8.24 23.00
C GLY A 682 24.10 8.11 22.53
N ARG A 683 24.98 7.86 23.47
CA ARG A 683 26.44 7.74 23.23
C ARG A 683 26.89 6.32 22.93
N THR A 684 26.19 5.33 23.46
CA THR A 684 26.45 3.91 23.22
C THR A 684 25.31 3.29 22.42
N LYS A 685 25.55 2.15 21.81
CA LYS A 685 24.51 1.42 21.06
C LYS A 685 23.36 0.99 21.96
N GLU A 686 23.64 0.59 23.19
CA GLU A 686 22.66 0.18 24.18
C GLU A 686 21.76 1.38 24.55
N GLU A 687 22.34 2.57 24.83
CA GLU A 687 21.57 3.79 25.06
C GLU A 687 20.69 4.14 23.87
N GLN A 688 21.23 4.06 22.65
CA GLN A 688 20.50 4.37 21.42
C GLN A 688 19.29 3.46 21.23
N VAL A 689 19.47 2.16 21.45
CA VAL A 689 18.37 1.16 21.34
C VAL A 689 17.31 1.41 22.41
N THR A 690 17.72 1.56 23.69
CA THR A 690 16.79 1.80 24.80
C THR A 690 15.98 3.07 24.60
N ASN A 691 16.62 4.16 24.14
CA ASN A 691 15.94 5.43 23.93
C ASN A 691 15.01 5.39 22.72
N LEU A 692 15.37 4.66 21.64
CA LEU A 692 14.45 4.49 20.50
C LEU A 692 13.23 3.65 20.89
N VAL A 693 13.40 2.57 21.68
CA VAL A 693 12.27 1.81 22.25
C VAL A 693 11.34 2.73 23.05
N GLY A 694 11.91 3.56 23.95
CA GLY A 694 11.10 4.49 24.75
C GLY A 694 10.35 5.54 23.92
N ILE A 695 10.94 6.01 22.81
CA ILE A 695 10.27 6.92 21.87
C ILE A 695 9.10 6.23 21.16
N LEU A 696 9.31 5.00 20.69
CA LEU A 696 8.26 4.22 20.01
C LEU A 696 7.14 3.85 20.99
N ASP A 697 7.48 3.43 22.21
CA ASP A 697 6.48 3.15 23.26
C ASP A 697 5.63 4.39 23.54
N ALA A 698 6.25 5.57 23.72
CA ALA A 698 5.53 6.81 23.97
C ALA A 698 4.71 7.30 22.75
N GLY A 699 5.16 7.01 21.55
CA GLY A 699 4.52 7.50 20.31
C GLY A 699 3.29 6.72 19.86
N PHE A 700 3.07 5.53 20.40
CA PHE A 700 1.96 4.64 20.02
C PHE A 700 1.04 4.28 21.21
N ILE A 701 1.15 5.00 22.33
CA ILE A 701 0.20 4.85 23.43
C ILE A 701 -1.11 5.54 23.03
N PRO A 702 -2.27 4.84 23.05
CA PRO A 702 -3.56 5.51 22.93
C PRO A 702 -3.72 6.48 24.10
N GLU A 703 -4.23 7.70 23.88
CA GLU A 703 -4.67 8.54 24.99
C GLU A 703 -5.72 7.76 25.80
N GLU A 704 -5.47 7.53 27.10
CA GLU A 704 -6.51 7.04 28.00
C GLU A 704 -7.58 8.15 28.13
N ASP A 705 -8.84 7.82 27.85
CA ASP A 705 -10.03 8.66 28.06
C ASP A 705 -10.18 9.17 29.52
#